data_abf382aa3bef74bd7fc922e24df34ce6
#
_entry.id   abf382aa3bef74bd7fc922e24df34ce6
#
_cell.length_a   1.000
_cell.length_b   1.000
_cell.length_c   1.000
_cell.angle_alpha   90.00
_cell.angle_beta   90.00
_cell.angle_gamma   90.00
#
_symmetry.space_group_name_H-M   'P 1'
#
loop_
_entity.id
_entity.type
_entity.pdbx_description
1 polymer ?
#
loop_
_entity_poly.entity_id
_entity_poly.type
_entity_poly.pdbx_seq_one_letter_code
_entity_poly.pdbx_strand_id
1 'polypeptide(L)'
;MSQQPKPDSKKYTDLISEIQKGQIKVPKFQRNFVWSLEKTAKLLDSILKGYPIGTFILWETNERLNDIKNIGNLELPAVPDGVKVQYVLDGQQRITSLYAAYLGAEIQKEGEKRITNYGDIYVDLEGDIDNNDDQIVTSEKPEGSSITLHEILNFNENLLQIKDKYTDKEFKKIHEYSQTFSTYDFSTIVLRKEDIDSAIEVFTRINTGGQTLTLFEIMSAKTYDEELDFDMEDRFQKLLEELSERKYNTISSTVILNVLSLILSKNKECKRKVILQLDKQEIIDVWDGVISSIKDTIDYFRSVYRIPVSAILPYDSLLVPFAYFFYLQKDKPKGDQIKLLEEFFWRMSLSFRYSSSTESKLAQDIRRIDEILEGNRPNYEDVKVFLNSPQDLIDTGFSAGSSYCKAILCLLAYHEPKDFQDNGKVILDNSWLKVANSKNYHHFFPKAYLRKNNIGNENSLVNITLVSADLNKRKIKAKAPSIYIQDFLDENDDLKVSIKSHLIGDINDYGVMSDDYLVFLEKRAQAIFDELKLRIDLKHKEDKKDEEIKEIILGGENEVLEIKSTLRYDVKEGEVNKKLEYVIAKSISAFLNSDGGMLIIGVDDAGNILGLERDVNTLPKQDNDGFELHLRQIVKKYLGENFEKYIKVSFPVVDDVAICVIKILKSGKPVFITFEGSEGFYVRNGNASVPKNRQEQSEYEKLHWG
;
A
#
# COMPACT_ATOMS: atom_id res chain seq x y z
N MET A 1 10.89 -26.21 -34.47
CA MET A 1 12.14 -25.42 -34.63
C MET A 1 11.76 -24.12 -35.28
N SER A 2 11.99 -22.99 -34.63
CA SER A 2 11.80 -21.66 -35.20
C SER A 2 12.70 -21.50 -36.42
N GLN A 3 12.17 -21.02 -37.53
CA GLN A 3 12.99 -20.68 -38.69
C GLN A 3 13.93 -19.53 -38.30
N GLN A 4 15.23 -19.67 -38.62
CA GLN A 4 16.17 -18.57 -38.42
C GLN A 4 15.66 -17.31 -39.15
N PRO A 5 15.60 -16.15 -38.46
CA PRO A 5 15.19 -14.90 -39.08
C PRO A 5 16.12 -14.59 -40.26
N LYS A 6 15.55 -14.29 -41.43
CA LYS A 6 16.34 -13.92 -42.59
C LYS A 6 16.37 -12.40 -42.75
N PRO A 7 17.56 -11.82 -43.01
CA PRO A 7 17.63 -10.43 -43.42
C PRO A 7 16.82 -10.19 -44.69
N ASP A 8 16.15 -9.06 -44.73
CA ASP A 8 15.37 -8.59 -45.88
C ASP A 8 15.69 -7.11 -46.10
N SER A 9 15.24 -6.51 -47.18
CA SER A 9 15.35 -5.07 -47.39
C SER A 9 14.01 -4.49 -47.75
N LYS A 10 13.82 -3.20 -47.40
CA LYS A 10 12.60 -2.45 -47.67
C LYS A 10 12.95 -1.03 -48.09
N LYS A 11 12.44 -0.61 -49.24
CA LYS A 11 12.69 0.74 -49.71
C LYS A 11 11.97 1.78 -48.85
N TYR A 12 12.51 3.00 -48.85
CA TYR A 12 11.90 4.12 -48.12
C TYR A 12 10.44 4.31 -48.50
N THR A 13 10.13 4.31 -49.79
CA THR A 13 8.76 4.45 -50.31
C THR A 13 7.83 3.34 -49.84
N ASP A 14 8.31 2.11 -49.79
CA ASP A 14 7.51 0.95 -49.34
C ASP A 14 7.25 1.06 -47.84
N LEU A 15 8.27 1.42 -47.04
CA LEU A 15 8.16 1.62 -45.61
C LEU A 15 7.08 2.66 -45.27
N ILE A 16 7.13 3.83 -45.94
CA ILE A 16 6.16 4.90 -45.74
C ILE A 16 4.75 4.47 -46.17
N SER A 17 4.62 3.81 -47.32
CA SER A 17 3.32 3.31 -47.81
C SER A 17 2.69 2.29 -46.84
N GLU A 18 3.46 1.39 -46.26
CA GLU A 18 2.97 0.39 -45.32
C GLU A 18 2.56 1.05 -43.98
N ILE A 19 3.28 2.09 -43.53
CA ILE A 19 2.89 2.88 -42.37
C ILE A 19 1.57 3.58 -42.62
N GLN A 20 1.44 4.28 -43.76
CA GLN A 20 0.21 4.98 -44.15
C GLN A 20 -1.01 4.04 -44.26
N LYS A 21 -0.81 2.79 -44.65
CA LYS A 21 -1.85 1.76 -44.69
C LYS A 21 -2.11 1.09 -43.34
N GLY A 22 -1.45 1.51 -42.26
CA GLY A 22 -1.56 0.93 -40.93
C GLY A 22 -0.96 -0.48 -40.79
N GLN A 23 -0.20 -0.96 -41.81
CA GLN A 23 0.41 -2.29 -41.81
C GLN A 23 1.66 -2.38 -40.92
N ILE A 24 2.35 -1.26 -40.69
CA ILE A 24 3.45 -1.15 -39.72
C ILE A 24 2.96 -0.31 -38.57
N LYS A 25 3.07 -0.86 -37.35
CA LYS A 25 2.60 -0.23 -36.13
C LYS A 25 3.64 -0.34 -35.01
N VAL A 26 3.57 0.58 -34.04
CA VAL A 26 4.40 0.57 -32.85
C VAL A 26 3.57 0.03 -31.71
N PRO A 27 3.95 -1.09 -31.04
CA PRO A 27 3.22 -1.61 -29.93
C PRO A 27 3.20 -0.62 -28.74
N LYS A 28 2.11 -0.58 -27.95
CA LYS A 28 1.95 0.32 -26.80
C LYS A 28 3.04 0.15 -25.74
N PHE A 29 3.63 -1.03 -25.63
CA PHE A 29 4.74 -1.31 -24.71
C PHE A 29 6.08 -0.69 -25.11
N GLN A 30 6.22 -0.10 -26.29
CA GLN A 30 7.41 0.64 -26.68
C GLN A 30 7.44 2.01 -25.98
N ARG A 31 8.65 2.51 -25.65
CA ARG A 31 8.80 3.86 -25.10
C ARG A 31 8.24 4.93 -26.01
N ASN A 32 7.86 6.07 -25.46
CA ASN A 32 7.39 7.20 -26.23
C ASN A 32 8.46 7.77 -27.18
N PHE A 33 8.02 8.47 -28.21
CA PHE A 33 8.93 9.14 -29.14
C PHE A 33 9.62 10.32 -28.44
N VAL A 34 10.97 10.28 -28.38
CA VAL A 34 11.77 11.24 -27.62
C VAL A 34 12.85 11.95 -28.46
N TRP A 35 13.08 11.54 -29.72
CA TRP A 35 14.15 12.13 -30.52
C TRP A 35 13.89 13.61 -30.83
N SER A 36 14.94 14.42 -30.69
CA SER A 36 14.90 15.83 -31.05
C SER A 36 14.91 16.03 -32.57
N LEU A 37 14.54 17.22 -32.99
CA LEU A 37 14.60 17.62 -34.40
C LEU A 37 16.02 17.46 -34.97
N GLU A 38 17.03 17.90 -34.21
CA GLU A 38 18.46 17.75 -34.57
C GLU A 38 18.86 16.28 -34.78
N LYS A 39 18.43 15.39 -33.89
CA LYS A 39 18.74 13.96 -34.00
C LYS A 39 18.06 13.33 -35.20
N THR A 40 16.85 13.76 -35.51
CA THR A 40 16.12 13.36 -36.72
C THR A 40 16.81 13.86 -37.97
N ALA A 41 17.25 15.12 -38.00
CA ALA A 41 18.01 15.67 -39.12
C ALA A 41 19.31 14.90 -39.39
N LYS A 42 20.08 14.57 -38.33
CA LYS A 42 21.29 13.73 -38.45
C LYS A 42 21.04 12.32 -39.00
N LEU A 43 19.90 11.71 -38.65
CA LEU A 43 19.48 10.42 -39.23
C LEU A 43 19.26 10.56 -40.72
N LEU A 44 18.55 11.61 -41.17
CA LEU A 44 18.18 11.84 -42.55
C LEU A 44 19.40 12.29 -43.38
N ASP A 45 20.34 13.02 -42.78
CA ASP A 45 21.65 13.31 -43.37
C ASP A 45 22.43 12.05 -43.69
N SER A 46 22.44 11.08 -42.76
CA SER A 46 23.07 9.79 -42.96
C SER A 46 22.43 9.01 -44.12
N ILE A 47 21.13 9.08 -44.29
CA ILE A 47 20.41 8.47 -45.41
C ILE A 47 20.83 9.13 -46.72
N LEU A 48 20.84 10.45 -46.77
CA LEU A 48 21.22 11.20 -47.99
C LEU A 48 22.66 10.88 -48.40
N LYS A 49 23.56 10.71 -47.47
CA LYS A 49 24.95 10.29 -47.70
C LYS A 49 25.16 8.80 -47.98
N GLY A 50 24.08 8.01 -47.98
CA GLY A 50 24.14 6.57 -48.20
C GLY A 50 24.69 5.76 -47.05
N TYR A 51 24.78 6.33 -45.83
CA TYR A 51 25.32 5.62 -44.67
C TYR A 51 24.29 4.65 -44.09
N PRO A 52 24.73 3.49 -43.54
CA PRO A 52 23.81 2.57 -42.88
C PRO A 52 23.28 3.14 -41.58
N ILE A 53 21.97 3.11 -41.40
CA ILE A 53 21.28 3.65 -40.21
C ILE A 53 20.86 2.54 -39.22
N GLY A 54 21.34 1.33 -39.41
CA GLY A 54 20.97 0.15 -38.60
C GLY A 54 19.79 -0.62 -39.17
N THR A 55 19.44 -1.72 -38.53
CA THR A 55 18.40 -2.66 -38.94
C THR A 55 17.09 -2.40 -38.21
N PHE A 56 15.96 -2.51 -38.90
CA PHE A 56 14.63 -2.58 -38.28
C PHE A 56 14.27 -4.02 -37.98
N ILE A 57 13.74 -4.31 -36.81
CA ILE A 57 13.25 -5.62 -36.45
C ILE A 57 11.73 -5.52 -36.29
N LEU A 58 11.04 -6.33 -37.12
CA LEU A 58 9.59 -6.32 -37.23
C LEU A 58 9.03 -7.70 -36.88
N TRP A 59 7.91 -7.79 -36.25
CA TRP A 59 7.15 -9.01 -35.99
C TRP A 59 5.86 -9.02 -36.80
N GLU A 60 5.75 -9.93 -37.75
CA GLU A 60 4.59 -10.08 -38.62
C GLU A 60 3.63 -11.12 -38.06
N THR A 61 2.41 -10.67 -37.70
CA THR A 61 1.40 -11.51 -37.06
C THR A 61 -0.03 -11.16 -37.53
N ASN A 62 -0.95 -12.10 -37.29
CA ASN A 62 -2.39 -11.84 -37.37
C ASN A 62 -2.97 -11.35 -36.02
N GLU A 63 -2.21 -11.49 -34.92
CA GLU A 63 -2.65 -11.06 -33.62
C GLU A 63 -2.77 -9.52 -33.58
N ARG A 64 -3.78 -9.02 -32.90
CA ARG A 64 -3.97 -7.59 -32.67
C ARG A 64 -3.50 -7.29 -31.25
N LEU A 65 -2.41 -6.56 -31.15
CA LEU A 65 -1.96 -5.97 -29.90
C LEU A 65 -2.65 -4.62 -29.71
N ASN A 66 -2.66 -4.14 -28.47
CA ASN A 66 -2.90 -2.74 -28.24
C ASN A 66 -1.79 -1.93 -28.92
N ASP A 67 -2.08 -1.45 -30.12
CA ASP A 67 -1.13 -0.82 -31.02
C ASP A 67 -1.11 0.71 -30.92
N ILE A 68 -1.78 1.25 -29.92
CA ILE A 68 -2.01 2.68 -29.82
C ILE A 68 -0.83 3.38 -29.14
N LYS A 69 0.31 3.30 -29.75
CA LYS A 69 1.15 4.48 -29.90
C LYS A 69 1.09 4.87 -31.37
N ASN A 70 0.24 5.82 -31.64
CA ASN A 70 0.30 6.56 -32.87
C ASN A 70 1.75 6.99 -33.10
N ILE A 71 2.25 6.83 -34.31
CA ILE A 71 3.60 7.28 -34.64
C ILE A 71 3.63 8.80 -34.40
N GLY A 72 4.16 9.22 -33.23
CA GLY A 72 4.25 10.62 -32.86
C GLY A 72 2.92 11.37 -32.74
N ASN A 73 1.88 10.77 -32.11
CA ASN A 73 0.50 11.27 -32.02
C ASN A 73 -0.28 11.32 -33.34
N LEU A 74 0.23 10.68 -34.39
CA LEU A 74 -0.46 10.57 -35.67
C LEU A 74 -1.35 9.32 -35.65
N GLU A 75 -2.64 9.47 -35.78
CA GLU A 75 -3.57 8.35 -35.91
C GLU A 75 -3.32 7.60 -37.23
N LEU A 76 -2.96 6.34 -37.10
CA LEU A 76 -2.81 5.45 -38.25
C LEU A 76 -4.13 4.70 -38.51
N PRO A 77 -4.46 4.40 -39.76
CA PRO A 77 -5.66 3.65 -40.11
C PRO A 77 -5.64 2.26 -39.44
N ALA A 78 -6.85 1.72 -39.19
CA ALA A 78 -7.00 0.33 -38.78
C ALA A 78 -6.44 -0.60 -39.87
N VAL A 79 -5.83 -1.71 -39.45
CA VAL A 79 -5.38 -2.74 -40.41
C VAL A 79 -6.61 -3.43 -40.99
N PRO A 80 -6.77 -3.55 -42.31
CA PRO A 80 -7.89 -4.25 -42.91
C PRO A 80 -7.98 -5.71 -42.45
N ASP A 81 -9.19 -6.25 -42.37
CA ASP A 81 -9.41 -7.65 -42.00
C ASP A 81 -8.64 -8.61 -42.92
N GLY A 82 -8.02 -9.64 -42.31
CA GLY A 82 -7.25 -10.62 -43.02
C GLY A 82 -5.86 -10.17 -43.48
N VAL A 83 -5.47 -8.92 -43.25
CA VAL A 83 -4.13 -8.40 -43.52
C VAL A 83 -3.27 -8.55 -42.25
N LYS A 84 -2.04 -9.06 -42.41
CA LYS A 84 -1.08 -9.14 -41.32
C LYS A 84 -0.55 -7.75 -40.96
N VAL A 85 -0.30 -7.57 -39.64
CA VAL A 85 0.35 -6.38 -39.11
C VAL A 85 1.82 -6.68 -38.83
N GLN A 86 2.69 -5.70 -39.01
CA GLN A 86 4.10 -5.74 -38.64
C GLN A 86 4.35 -4.80 -37.47
N TYR A 87 4.53 -5.37 -36.27
CA TYR A 87 4.88 -4.59 -35.09
C TYR A 87 6.38 -4.34 -35.02
N VAL A 88 6.77 -3.08 -34.80
CA VAL A 88 8.18 -2.69 -34.67
C VAL A 88 8.72 -3.18 -33.34
N LEU A 89 9.70 -4.08 -33.34
CA LEU A 89 10.39 -4.55 -32.14
C LEU A 89 11.67 -3.75 -31.85
N ASP A 90 12.40 -3.33 -32.90
CA ASP A 90 13.51 -2.39 -32.77
C ASP A 90 13.52 -1.39 -33.91
N GLY A 91 14.00 -0.17 -33.62
CA GLY A 91 14.05 0.93 -34.57
C GLY A 91 12.89 1.90 -34.52
N GLN A 92 12.02 1.81 -33.51
CA GLN A 92 10.84 2.67 -33.38
C GLN A 92 11.15 4.16 -33.48
N GLN A 93 12.16 4.68 -32.79
CA GLN A 93 12.52 6.11 -32.85
C GLN A 93 12.92 6.53 -34.26
N ARG A 94 13.62 5.66 -34.99
CA ARG A 94 14.03 5.89 -36.38
C ARG A 94 12.82 5.89 -37.31
N ILE A 95 11.95 4.90 -37.23
CA ILE A 95 10.72 4.81 -38.05
C ILE A 95 9.82 6.03 -37.79
N THR A 96 9.62 6.39 -36.53
CA THR A 96 8.82 7.57 -36.19
C THR A 96 9.44 8.86 -36.74
N SER A 97 10.77 9.02 -36.65
CA SER A 97 11.48 10.16 -37.23
C SER A 97 11.31 10.26 -38.74
N LEU A 98 11.44 9.14 -39.45
CA LEU A 98 11.28 9.07 -40.90
C LEU A 98 9.86 9.48 -41.33
N TYR A 99 8.85 8.97 -40.62
CA TYR A 99 7.46 9.25 -40.92
C TYR A 99 7.06 10.69 -40.57
N ALA A 100 7.51 11.18 -39.41
CA ALA A 100 7.28 12.54 -38.96
C ALA A 100 7.88 13.59 -39.94
N ALA A 101 9.10 13.35 -40.43
CA ALA A 101 9.73 14.20 -41.44
C ALA A 101 9.04 14.13 -42.81
N TYR A 102 8.59 12.91 -43.21
CA TYR A 102 7.80 12.75 -44.45
C TYR A 102 6.52 13.57 -44.44
N LEU A 103 5.79 13.59 -43.29
CA LEU A 103 4.55 14.34 -43.15
C LEU A 103 4.77 15.83 -42.83
N GLY A 104 5.98 16.24 -42.42
CA GLY A 104 6.20 17.56 -41.81
C GLY A 104 5.37 17.75 -40.54
N ALA A 105 5.27 16.73 -39.72
CA ALA A 105 4.33 16.64 -38.61
C ALA A 105 4.69 17.54 -37.42
N GLU A 106 3.68 18.11 -36.78
CA GLU A 106 3.80 18.77 -35.48
C GLU A 106 3.52 17.79 -34.37
N ILE A 107 4.53 17.51 -33.52
CA ILE A 107 4.44 16.51 -32.47
C ILE A 107 4.66 17.16 -31.10
N GLN A 108 3.70 16.99 -30.19
CA GLN A 108 3.86 17.27 -28.78
C GLN A 108 4.34 16.00 -28.07
N LYS A 109 5.57 16.03 -27.56
CA LYS A 109 6.12 14.89 -26.81
C LYS A 109 5.53 14.83 -25.40
N GLU A 110 5.39 13.62 -24.89
CA GLU A 110 4.89 13.41 -23.54
C GLU A 110 5.78 14.11 -22.49
N GLY A 111 5.15 14.85 -21.58
CA GLY A 111 5.86 15.64 -20.56
C GLY A 111 6.43 16.97 -21.03
N GLU A 112 6.41 17.27 -22.33
CA GLU A 112 6.83 18.55 -22.89
C GLU A 112 5.63 19.46 -23.19
N LYS A 113 5.77 20.76 -22.86
CA LYS A 113 4.75 21.78 -23.23
C LYS A 113 4.93 22.29 -24.66
N ARG A 114 6.09 22.06 -25.25
CA ARG A 114 6.47 22.58 -26.57
C ARG A 114 6.14 21.58 -27.65
N ILE A 115 5.49 22.05 -28.72
CA ILE A 115 5.28 21.31 -29.95
C ILE A 115 6.56 21.39 -30.78
N THR A 116 7.03 20.27 -31.30
CA THR A 116 8.16 20.18 -32.23
C THR A 116 7.62 19.97 -33.63
N ASN A 117 7.96 20.88 -34.54
CA ASN A 117 7.57 20.82 -35.96
C ASN A 117 8.65 20.10 -36.77
N TYR A 118 8.37 18.91 -37.25
CA TYR A 118 9.29 18.12 -38.09
C TYR A 118 9.34 18.55 -39.54
N GLY A 119 8.48 19.52 -39.95
CA GLY A 119 8.59 20.27 -41.19
C GLY A 119 9.74 21.27 -41.21
N ASP A 120 10.28 21.64 -40.02
CA ASP A 120 11.44 22.54 -39.88
C ASP A 120 12.79 21.80 -40.00
N ILE A 121 12.84 20.79 -40.88
CA ILE A 121 14.07 20.15 -41.31
C ILE A 121 14.40 20.64 -42.71
N TYR A 122 15.61 21.13 -42.89
CA TYR A 122 16.06 21.78 -44.13
C TYR A 122 17.18 20.98 -44.76
N VAL A 123 17.31 21.12 -46.09
CA VAL A 123 18.42 20.58 -46.89
C VAL A 123 19.17 21.76 -47.48
N ASP A 124 20.45 21.85 -47.16
CA ASP A 124 21.35 22.84 -47.72
C ASP A 124 21.70 22.47 -49.16
N LEU A 125 21.35 23.39 -50.10
CA LEU A 125 21.63 23.18 -51.51
C LEU A 125 23.02 23.69 -51.93
N GLU A 126 23.71 24.42 -51.08
CA GLU A 126 25.07 24.91 -51.31
C GLU A 126 26.13 23.97 -50.74
N GLY A 127 25.77 23.21 -49.71
CA GLY A 127 26.68 22.26 -49.05
C GLY A 127 27.21 21.16 -49.98
N ASP A 128 28.39 20.64 -49.67
CA ASP A 128 29.03 19.56 -50.41
C ASP A 128 28.76 18.20 -49.75
N ILE A 129 27.99 17.35 -50.45
CA ILE A 129 27.61 16.02 -49.98
C ILE A 129 28.80 15.05 -49.82
N ASP A 130 29.85 15.29 -50.61
CA ASP A 130 31.06 14.44 -50.59
C ASP A 130 32.02 14.88 -49.47
N ASN A 131 31.79 16.04 -48.85
CA ASN A 131 32.50 16.49 -47.66
C ASN A 131 31.84 15.89 -46.39
N ASN A 132 32.54 14.98 -45.71
CA ASN A 132 32.05 14.29 -44.53
C ASN A 132 31.84 15.25 -43.32
N ASP A 133 32.49 16.42 -43.29
CA ASP A 133 32.36 17.40 -42.24
C ASP A 133 31.15 18.30 -42.40
N ASP A 134 30.55 18.37 -43.62
CA ASP A 134 29.35 19.17 -43.91
C ASP A 134 28.09 18.36 -43.57
N GLN A 135 27.24 18.90 -42.71
CA GLN A 135 25.90 18.37 -42.50
C GLN A 135 24.92 19.01 -43.48
N ILE A 136 24.41 18.22 -44.41
CA ILE A 136 23.52 18.68 -45.48
C ILE A 136 22.07 18.79 -45.03
N VAL A 137 21.60 17.85 -44.17
CA VAL A 137 20.24 17.88 -43.60
C VAL A 137 20.31 18.45 -42.19
N THR A 138 19.72 19.62 -41.97
CA THR A 138 19.85 20.42 -40.75
C THR A 138 18.50 20.69 -40.07
N SER A 139 18.50 20.89 -38.77
CA SER A 139 17.34 21.33 -37.99
C SER A 139 17.19 22.84 -37.88
N GLU A 140 18.19 23.57 -38.38
CA GLU A 140 18.17 25.03 -38.49
C GLU A 140 18.23 25.41 -39.95
N LYS A 141 17.50 26.46 -40.35
CA LYS A 141 17.50 26.91 -41.72
C LYS A 141 18.87 27.46 -42.10
N PRO A 142 19.52 26.92 -43.17
CA PRO A 142 20.79 27.45 -43.65
C PRO A 142 20.67 28.92 -44.12
N GLU A 143 21.75 29.68 -44.02
CA GLU A 143 21.78 31.08 -44.50
C GLU A 143 21.71 31.19 -46.04
N GLY A 144 22.18 30.12 -46.71
CA GLY A 144 22.17 30.03 -48.19
C GLY A 144 20.89 29.44 -48.78
N SER A 145 21.00 28.96 -50.02
CA SER A 145 19.89 28.32 -50.72
C SER A 145 19.54 26.99 -50.05
N SER A 146 18.27 26.84 -49.65
CA SER A 146 17.80 25.67 -48.94
C SER A 146 16.35 25.32 -49.29
N ILE A 147 15.98 24.08 -49.11
CA ILE A 147 14.61 23.56 -49.29
C ILE A 147 14.22 22.73 -48.06
N THR A 148 12.92 22.66 -47.74
CA THR A 148 12.49 21.77 -46.64
C THR A 148 12.63 20.31 -47.08
N LEU A 149 13.04 19.48 -46.14
CA LEU A 149 13.14 18.04 -46.42
C LEU A 149 11.78 17.44 -46.80
N HIS A 150 10.70 17.90 -46.19
CA HIS A 150 9.33 17.51 -46.53
C HIS A 150 9.03 17.71 -48.03
N GLU A 151 9.44 18.84 -48.62
CA GLU A 151 9.26 19.11 -50.07
C GLU A 151 10.07 18.13 -50.94
N ILE A 152 11.28 17.72 -50.51
CA ILE A 152 12.10 16.72 -51.22
C ILE A 152 11.48 15.32 -51.12
N LEU A 153 11.02 14.91 -49.95
CA LEU A 153 10.41 13.60 -49.75
C LEU A 153 9.08 13.45 -50.52
N ASN A 154 8.38 14.59 -50.74
CA ASN A 154 7.14 14.68 -51.52
C ASN A 154 7.37 15.37 -52.89
N PHE A 155 8.54 15.14 -53.50
CA PHE A 155 8.99 15.82 -54.71
C PHE A 155 7.96 15.82 -55.86
N ASN A 156 7.35 14.66 -56.10
CA ASN A 156 6.36 14.54 -57.19
C ASN A 156 5.11 15.40 -57.00
N GLU A 157 4.69 15.59 -55.76
CA GLU A 157 3.55 16.44 -55.41
C GLU A 157 3.88 17.93 -55.53
N ASN A 158 5.14 18.28 -55.24
CA ASN A 158 5.65 19.65 -55.23
C ASN A 158 6.43 20.03 -56.50
N LEU A 159 6.47 19.17 -57.51
CA LEU A 159 7.31 19.30 -58.72
C LEU A 159 7.22 20.69 -59.39
N LEU A 160 6.02 21.17 -59.64
CA LEU A 160 5.82 22.46 -60.33
C LEU A 160 6.29 23.64 -59.48
N GLN A 161 5.99 23.62 -58.18
CA GLN A 161 6.39 24.68 -57.27
C GLN A 161 7.93 24.72 -57.10
N ILE A 162 8.56 23.58 -56.99
CA ILE A 162 10.02 23.45 -56.89
C ILE A 162 10.69 23.98 -58.18
N LYS A 163 10.13 23.60 -59.33
CA LYS A 163 10.66 24.03 -60.63
C LYS A 163 10.56 25.55 -60.84
N ASP A 164 9.51 26.20 -60.35
CA ASP A 164 9.32 27.64 -60.48
C ASP A 164 10.16 28.45 -59.47
N LYS A 165 10.54 27.84 -58.36
CA LYS A 165 11.21 28.51 -57.22
C LYS A 165 12.74 28.40 -57.25
N TYR A 166 13.30 27.34 -57.84
CA TYR A 166 14.72 27.04 -57.81
C TYR A 166 15.36 27.10 -59.20
N THR A 167 16.67 27.38 -59.26
CA THR A 167 17.41 27.36 -60.51
C THR A 167 17.52 25.92 -61.08
N ASP A 168 17.78 25.81 -62.38
CA ASP A 168 17.95 24.47 -63.02
C ASP A 168 18.99 23.62 -62.34
N LYS A 169 20.06 24.22 -61.83
CA LYS A 169 21.12 23.51 -61.09
C LYS A 169 20.61 22.98 -59.74
N GLU A 170 19.93 23.80 -59.01
CA GLU A 170 19.32 23.42 -57.71
C GLU A 170 18.20 22.41 -57.92
N PHE A 171 17.35 22.60 -58.90
CA PHE A 171 16.30 21.66 -59.27
C PHE A 171 16.87 20.26 -59.57
N LYS A 172 17.96 20.19 -60.33
CA LYS A 172 18.66 18.89 -60.60
C LYS A 172 19.16 18.28 -59.33
N LYS A 173 19.77 19.05 -58.43
CA LYS A 173 20.26 18.60 -57.10
C LYS A 173 19.13 18.11 -56.23
N ILE A 174 18.01 18.84 -56.16
CA ILE A 174 16.79 18.47 -55.41
C ILE A 174 16.24 17.15 -55.94
N HIS A 175 16.19 16.97 -57.25
CA HIS A 175 15.71 15.76 -57.89
C HIS A 175 16.62 14.55 -57.56
N GLU A 176 17.93 14.72 -57.62
CA GLU A 176 18.92 13.68 -57.23
C GLU A 176 18.76 13.28 -55.76
N TYR A 177 18.57 14.24 -54.86
CA TYR A 177 18.32 13.98 -53.44
C TYR A 177 17.01 13.24 -53.23
N SER A 178 15.93 13.62 -53.90
CA SER A 178 14.65 12.91 -53.84
C SER A 178 14.79 11.44 -54.33
N GLN A 179 15.57 11.20 -55.39
CA GLN A 179 15.84 9.85 -55.84
C GLN A 179 16.64 9.05 -54.82
N THR A 180 17.65 9.68 -54.17
CA THR A 180 18.45 9.02 -53.12
C THR A 180 17.59 8.54 -51.98
N PHE A 181 16.69 9.39 -51.48
CA PHE A 181 15.72 9.00 -50.42
C PHE A 181 14.80 7.89 -50.90
N SER A 182 14.17 8.06 -52.07
CA SER A 182 13.16 7.10 -52.55
C SER A 182 13.69 5.71 -52.79
N THR A 183 14.96 5.60 -53.19
CA THR A 183 15.63 4.34 -53.51
C THR A 183 16.45 3.75 -52.38
N TYR A 184 16.57 4.46 -51.21
CA TYR A 184 17.31 4.00 -50.08
C TYR A 184 16.73 2.69 -49.51
N ASP A 185 17.56 1.68 -49.37
CA ASP A 185 17.17 0.37 -48.88
C ASP A 185 17.46 0.22 -47.38
N PHE A 186 16.43 0.07 -46.61
CA PHE A 186 16.54 -0.23 -45.17
C PHE A 186 16.78 -1.71 -44.94
N SER A 187 17.77 -2.03 -44.14
CA SER A 187 17.94 -3.40 -43.63
C SER A 187 16.79 -3.74 -42.68
N THR A 188 16.11 -4.85 -42.92
CA THR A 188 15.01 -5.33 -42.08
C THR A 188 15.19 -6.78 -41.68
N ILE A 189 14.71 -7.15 -40.50
CA ILE A 189 14.55 -8.54 -40.07
C ILE A 189 13.09 -8.73 -39.70
N VAL A 190 12.38 -9.61 -40.41
CA VAL A 190 10.97 -9.88 -40.14
C VAL A 190 10.83 -11.25 -39.46
N LEU A 191 10.35 -11.24 -38.21
CA LEU A 191 9.96 -12.44 -37.49
C LEU A 191 8.58 -12.88 -37.99
N ARG A 192 8.49 -14.06 -38.57
CA ARG A 192 7.28 -14.63 -39.13
C ARG A 192 6.96 -15.95 -38.44
N LYS A 193 5.67 -16.19 -38.17
CA LYS A 193 5.18 -17.41 -37.51
C LYS A 193 5.68 -17.63 -36.08
N GLU A 194 6.14 -16.59 -35.44
CA GLU A 194 6.44 -16.59 -34.01
C GLU A 194 5.20 -16.15 -33.23
N ASP A 195 5.00 -16.78 -32.09
CA ASP A 195 3.98 -16.35 -31.14
C ASP A 195 4.38 -15.05 -30.39
N ILE A 196 3.46 -14.46 -29.69
CA ILE A 196 3.69 -13.24 -28.95
C ILE A 196 4.81 -13.40 -27.90
N ASP A 197 4.91 -14.56 -27.25
CA ASP A 197 5.90 -14.82 -26.21
C ASP A 197 7.32 -14.83 -26.80
N SER A 198 7.50 -15.45 -27.98
CA SER A 198 8.76 -15.42 -28.72
C SER A 198 9.12 -14.01 -29.17
N ALA A 199 8.16 -13.25 -29.69
CA ALA A 199 8.39 -11.85 -30.11
C ALA A 199 8.82 -10.96 -28.95
N ILE A 200 8.19 -11.10 -27.78
CA ILE A 200 8.53 -10.37 -26.56
C ILE A 200 9.92 -10.79 -26.03
N GLU A 201 10.27 -12.08 -26.11
CA GLU A 201 11.60 -12.54 -25.72
C GLU A 201 12.69 -11.94 -26.61
N VAL A 202 12.47 -11.93 -27.92
CA VAL A 202 13.37 -11.27 -28.88
C VAL A 202 13.49 -9.78 -28.58
N PHE A 203 12.37 -9.09 -28.38
CA PHE A 203 12.35 -7.67 -28.00
C PHE A 203 13.18 -7.40 -26.73
N THR A 204 12.96 -8.20 -25.68
CA THR A 204 13.67 -8.07 -24.39
C THR A 204 15.18 -8.28 -24.56
N ARG A 205 15.60 -9.23 -25.38
CA ARG A 205 17.03 -9.52 -25.62
C ARG A 205 17.73 -8.47 -26.45
N ILE A 206 17.02 -7.85 -27.41
CA ILE A 206 17.60 -6.82 -28.28
C ILE A 206 17.78 -5.51 -27.53
N ASN A 207 16.83 -5.14 -26.66
CA ASN A 207 16.84 -3.89 -25.93
C ASN A 207 17.76 -3.89 -24.68
N THR A 208 18.80 -4.72 -24.62
CA THR A 208 19.75 -4.80 -23.49
C THR A 208 20.49 -3.50 -23.19
N GLY A 209 20.51 -2.52 -24.08
CA GLY A 209 21.10 -1.18 -23.90
C GLY A 209 20.09 -0.06 -23.65
N GLY A 210 18.78 -0.36 -23.58
CA GLY A 210 17.70 0.59 -23.36
C GLY A 210 16.87 0.28 -22.11
N GLN A 211 15.74 0.97 -21.94
CA GLN A 211 14.76 0.61 -20.91
C GLN A 211 14.12 -0.74 -21.25
N THR A 212 14.38 -1.75 -20.41
CA THR A 212 13.77 -3.08 -20.56
C THR A 212 12.28 -2.99 -20.23
N LEU A 213 11.44 -3.72 -20.98
CA LEU A 213 10.02 -3.86 -20.64
C LEU A 213 9.84 -4.43 -19.23
N THR A 214 8.97 -3.81 -18.49
CA THR A 214 8.48 -4.37 -17.23
C THR A 214 7.63 -5.61 -17.51
N LEU A 215 7.56 -6.52 -16.57
CA LEU A 215 6.69 -7.68 -16.68
C LEU A 215 5.21 -7.29 -16.85
N PHE A 216 4.80 -6.18 -16.25
CA PHE A 216 3.45 -5.66 -16.36
C PHE A 216 3.12 -5.18 -17.78
N GLU A 217 4.01 -4.42 -18.42
CA GLU A 217 3.83 -3.97 -19.81
C GLU A 217 3.71 -5.18 -20.76
N ILE A 218 4.51 -6.23 -20.53
CA ILE A 218 4.42 -7.47 -21.30
C ILE A 218 3.05 -8.13 -21.13
N MET A 219 2.58 -8.28 -19.90
CA MET A 219 1.30 -8.92 -19.62
C MET A 219 0.13 -8.06 -20.10
N SER A 220 0.23 -6.73 -20.00
CA SER A 220 -0.77 -5.81 -20.56
C SER A 220 -0.92 -6.00 -22.08
N ALA A 221 0.20 -6.11 -22.81
CA ALA A 221 0.14 -6.38 -24.24
C ALA A 221 -0.46 -7.77 -24.57
N LYS A 222 -0.11 -8.78 -23.76
CA LYS A 222 -0.57 -10.18 -23.94
C LYS A 222 -2.07 -10.35 -23.64
N THR A 223 -2.60 -9.60 -22.70
CA THR A 223 -3.99 -9.74 -22.22
C THR A 223 -4.96 -8.78 -22.88
N TYR A 224 -4.47 -7.88 -23.72
CA TYR A 224 -5.35 -6.94 -24.42
C TYR A 224 -6.45 -7.66 -25.22
N ASP A 225 -7.68 -7.16 -25.08
CA ASP A 225 -8.84 -7.69 -25.77
C ASP A 225 -9.79 -6.55 -26.17
N GLU A 226 -9.94 -6.34 -27.49
CA GLU A 226 -10.77 -5.29 -28.03
C GLU A 226 -12.27 -5.63 -27.92
N GLU A 227 -12.62 -6.90 -28.06
CA GLU A 227 -14.03 -7.36 -28.01
C GLU A 227 -14.59 -7.27 -26.58
N LEU A 228 -13.72 -7.56 -25.57
CA LEU A 228 -14.08 -7.49 -24.16
C LEU A 228 -13.77 -6.14 -23.52
N ASP A 229 -13.25 -5.16 -24.29
CA ASP A 229 -12.78 -3.86 -23.79
C ASP A 229 -11.84 -4.01 -22.56
N PHE A 230 -10.88 -4.94 -22.68
CA PHE A 230 -9.93 -5.22 -21.63
C PHE A 230 -8.54 -4.70 -21.97
N ASP A 231 -8.12 -3.65 -21.25
CA ASP A 231 -6.76 -3.12 -21.24
C ASP A 231 -6.25 -3.08 -19.81
N MET A 232 -5.29 -3.96 -19.49
CA MET A 232 -4.73 -4.08 -18.14
C MET A 232 -4.07 -2.78 -17.67
N GLU A 233 -3.39 -2.04 -18.56
CA GLU A 233 -2.74 -0.77 -18.22
C GLU A 233 -3.77 0.31 -17.87
N ASP A 234 -4.79 0.49 -18.71
CA ASP A 234 -5.84 1.48 -18.46
C ASP A 234 -6.63 1.16 -17.20
N ARG A 235 -6.92 -0.12 -16.95
CA ARG A 235 -7.59 -0.59 -15.73
C ARG A 235 -6.71 -0.37 -14.49
N PHE A 236 -5.39 -0.53 -14.60
CA PHE A 236 -4.47 -0.22 -13.50
C PHE A 236 -4.41 1.27 -13.21
N GLN A 237 -4.35 2.13 -14.23
CA GLN A 237 -4.38 3.58 -14.05
C GLN A 237 -5.67 4.04 -13.37
N LYS A 238 -6.83 3.51 -13.77
CA LYS A 238 -8.11 3.76 -13.09
C LYS A 238 -8.08 3.34 -11.62
N LEU A 239 -7.48 2.18 -11.32
CA LEU A 239 -7.29 1.76 -9.93
C LEU A 239 -6.45 2.75 -9.14
N LEU A 240 -5.33 3.24 -9.70
CA LEU A 240 -4.48 4.23 -9.02
C LEU A 240 -5.22 5.56 -8.76
N GLU A 241 -6.06 6.00 -9.70
CA GLU A 241 -6.92 7.18 -9.52
C GLU A 241 -7.90 6.97 -8.35
N GLU A 242 -8.62 5.84 -8.31
CA GLU A 242 -9.50 5.50 -7.19
C GLU A 242 -8.76 5.38 -5.84
N LEU A 243 -7.56 4.82 -5.86
CA LEU A 243 -6.73 4.68 -4.67
C LEU A 243 -6.08 6.01 -4.22
N SER A 244 -6.10 7.05 -5.06
CA SER A 244 -5.61 8.38 -4.70
C SER A 244 -6.37 8.98 -3.52
N GLU A 245 -7.69 8.83 -3.48
CA GLU A 245 -8.52 9.27 -2.37
C GLU A 245 -8.17 8.55 -1.06
N ARG A 246 -7.76 7.27 -1.17
CA ARG A 246 -7.30 6.45 -0.04
C ARG A 246 -5.83 6.69 0.31
N LYS A 247 -5.10 7.49 -0.48
CA LYS A 247 -3.64 7.71 -0.38
C LYS A 247 -2.82 6.42 -0.52
N TYR A 248 -3.27 5.50 -1.38
CA TYR A 248 -2.60 4.24 -1.72
C TYR A 248 -2.24 4.13 -3.21
N ASN A 249 -2.21 5.25 -3.93
CA ASN A 249 -1.89 5.33 -5.36
C ASN A 249 -0.39 5.18 -5.70
N THR A 250 0.44 4.78 -4.75
CA THR A 250 1.88 4.51 -4.98
C THR A 250 2.20 3.02 -5.03
N ILE A 251 1.18 2.16 -5.01
CA ILE A 251 1.39 0.70 -5.11
C ILE A 251 1.93 0.32 -6.48
N SER A 252 2.81 -0.67 -6.50
CA SER A 252 3.41 -1.20 -7.73
C SER A 252 2.43 -2.09 -8.50
N SER A 253 2.44 -2.01 -9.84
CA SER A 253 1.72 -2.94 -10.73
C SER A 253 2.14 -4.40 -10.52
N THR A 254 3.34 -4.66 -10.00
CA THR A 254 3.84 -5.98 -9.63
C THR A 254 2.95 -6.65 -8.56
N VAL A 255 2.30 -5.88 -7.70
CA VAL A 255 1.35 -6.42 -6.70
C VAL A 255 0.22 -7.16 -7.40
N ILE A 256 -0.38 -6.54 -8.44
CA ILE A 256 -1.49 -7.16 -9.18
C ILE A 256 -1.03 -8.45 -9.86
N LEU A 257 0.11 -8.41 -10.56
CA LEU A 257 0.65 -9.59 -11.24
C LEU A 257 0.92 -10.74 -10.29
N ASN A 258 1.45 -10.44 -9.10
CA ASN A 258 1.72 -11.45 -8.10
C ASN A 258 0.41 -12.06 -7.57
N VAL A 259 -0.60 -11.25 -7.29
CA VAL A 259 -1.92 -11.74 -6.82
C VAL A 259 -2.56 -12.61 -7.90
N LEU A 260 -2.61 -12.15 -9.16
CA LEU A 260 -3.12 -12.92 -10.29
C LEU A 260 -2.42 -14.27 -10.40
N SER A 261 -1.08 -14.26 -10.35
CA SER A 261 -0.30 -15.49 -10.50
C SER A 261 -0.52 -16.47 -9.36
N LEU A 262 -0.61 -16.01 -8.13
CA LEU A 262 -0.84 -16.85 -6.96
C LEU A 262 -2.25 -17.46 -6.95
N ILE A 263 -3.22 -16.80 -7.56
CA ILE A 263 -4.59 -17.30 -7.71
C ILE A 263 -4.68 -18.31 -8.86
N LEU A 264 -4.10 -17.99 -10.01
CA LEU A 264 -4.28 -18.77 -11.24
C LEU A 264 -3.27 -19.93 -11.40
N SER A 265 -2.06 -19.80 -10.83
CA SER A 265 -1.07 -20.87 -10.98
C SER A 265 -1.37 -22.05 -10.06
N LYS A 266 -1.28 -23.27 -10.61
CA LYS A 266 -1.53 -24.53 -9.88
C LYS A 266 -0.67 -24.70 -8.63
N ASN A 267 0.56 -24.19 -8.65
CA ASN A 267 1.51 -24.34 -7.55
C ASN A 267 1.58 -23.11 -6.64
N LYS A 268 0.71 -22.11 -6.85
CA LYS A 268 0.72 -20.83 -6.13
C LYS A 268 2.09 -20.14 -6.18
N GLU A 269 2.63 -20.00 -7.40
CA GLU A 269 3.91 -19.35 -7.68
C GLU A 269 3.70 -18.03 -8.43
N CYS A 270 4.59 -17.06 -8.17
CA CYS A 270 4.57 -15.74 -8.85
C CYS A 270 5.92 -15.39 -9.50
N LYS A 271 6.70 -16.40 -9.90
CA LYS A 271 7.94 -16.17 -10.66
C LYS A 271 7.64 -15.63 -12.04
N ARG A 272 8.54 -14.80 -12.59
CA ARG A 272 8.41 -14.23 -13.95
C ARG A 272 7.94 -15.24 -15.00
N LYS A 273 8.56 -16.44 -15.02
CA LYS A 273 8.21 -17.50 -15.98
C LYS A 273 6.77 -17.96 -15.82
N VAL A 274 6.27 -18.07 -14.60
CA VAL A 274 4.89 -18.52 -14.32
C VAL A 274 3.90 -17.44 -14.75
N ILE A 275 4.17 -16.16 -14.42
CA ILE A 275 3.33 -15.03 -14.81
C ILE A 275 3.19 -14.96 -16.34
N LEU A 276 4.28 -15.13 -17.08
CA LEU A 276 4.26 -15.10 -18.55
C LEU A 276 3.45 -16.25 -19.17
N GLN A 277 3.21 -17.34 -18.44
CA GLN A 277 2.43 -18.49 -18.89
C GLN A 277 0.94 -18.44 -18.52
N LEU A 278 0.51 -17.41 -17.81
CA LEU A 278 -0.90 -17.25 -17.45
C LEU A 278 -1.76 -17.06 -18.71
N ASP A 279 -2.90 -17.68 -18.70
CA ASP A 279 -3.87 -17.60 -19.80
C ASP A 279 -4.57 -16.24 -19.79
N LYS A 280 -4.80 -15.67 -20.97
CA LYS A 280 -5.45 -14.37 -21.15
C LYS A 280 -6.87 -14.37 -20.60
N GLN A 281 -7.67 -15.38 -20.93
CA GLN A 281 -9.07 -15.43 -20.53
C GLN A 281 -9.19 -15.61 -19.02
N GLU A 282 -8.38 -16.49 -18.43
CA GLU A 282 -8.36 -16.69 -16.97
C GLU A 282 -8.03 -15.38 -16.23
N ILE A 283 -7.08 -14.57 -16.75
CA ILE A 283 -6.75 -13.25 -16.16
C ILE A 283 -7.95 -12.31 -16.22
N ILE A 284 -8.62 -12.22 -17.38
CA ILE A 284 -9.80 -11.36 -17.57
C ILE A 284 -10.90 -11.75 -16.60
N ASP A 285 -11.19 -13.05 -16.49
CA ASP A 285 -12.26 -13.59 -15.67
C ASP A 285 -12.08 -13.29 -14.17
N VAL A 286 -10.84 -13.30 -13.67
CA VAL A 286 -10.58 -13.06 -12.24
C VAL A 286 -10.23 -11.60 -11.91
N TRP A 287 -10.01 -10.73 -12.91
CA TRP A 287 -9.48 -9.38 -12.74
C TRP A 287 -10.25 -8.56 -11.71
N ASP A 288 -11.56 -8.44 -11.86
CA ASP A 288 -12.39 -7.60 -11.00
C ASP A 288 -12.40 -8.13 -9.56
N GLY A 289 -12.36 -9.46 -9.38
CA GLY A 289 -12.21 -10.09 -8.06
C GLY A 289 -10.88 -9.77 -7.40
N VAL A 290 -9.78 -9.77 -8.17
CA VAL A 290 -8.44 -9.41 -7.69
C VAL A 290 -8.40 -7.93 -7.29
N ILE A 291 -8.93 -7.03 -8.13
CA ILE A 291 -8.97 -5.60 -7.82
C ILE A 291 -9.80 -5.33 -6.56
N SER A 292 -10.95 -6.00 -6.41
CA SER A 292 -11.76 -5.91 -5.18
C SER A 292 -10.96 -6.36 -3.95
N SER A 293 -10.28 -7.48 -4.01
CA SER A 293 -9.50 -8.02 -2.90
C SER A 293 -8.32 -7.11 -2.50
N ILE A 294 -7.70 -6.42 -3.45
CA ILE A 294 -6.66 -5.40 -3.18
C ILE A 294 -7.29 -4.20 -2.46
N LYS A 295 -8.46 -3.73 -2.89
CA LYS A 295 -9.18 -2.62 -2.23
C LYS A 295 -9.58 -3.01 -0.80
N ASP A 296 -10.10 -4.23 -0.59
CA ASP A 296 -10.45 -4.75 0.74
C ASP A 296 -9.22 -4.85 1.65
N THR A 297 -8.08 -5.27 1.11
CA THR A 297 -6.80 -5.29 1.83
C THR A 297 -6.38 -3.89 2.28
N ILE A 298 -6.47 -2.91 1.39
CA ILE A 298 -6.14 -1.51 1.71
C ILE A 298 -7.08 -0.97 2.78
N ASP A 299 -8.37 -1.21 2.66
CA ASP A 299 -9.36 -0.78 3.64
C ASP A 299 -9.16 -1.49 4.99
N TYR A 300 -8.73 -2.76 5.00
CA TYR A 300 -8.33 -3.48 6.20
C TYR A 300 -7.07 -2.86 6.86
N PHE A 301 -6.03 -2.57 6.08
CA PHE A 301 -4.81 -1.93 6.59
C PHE A 301 -5.10 -0.54 7.18
N ARG A 302 -5.98 0.22 6.54
CA ARG A 302 -6.38 1.55 7.02
C ARG A 302 -7.26 1.49 8.27
N SER A 303 -8.18 0.56 8.35
CA SER A 303 -9.15 0.48 9.46
C SER A 303 -8.63 -0.30 10.67
N VAL A 304 -7.94 -1.42 10.45
CA VAL A 304 -7.47 -2.33 11.51
C VAL A 304 -6.05 -1.98 11.95
N TYR A 305 -5.12 -1.86 11.00
CA TYR A 305 -3.72 -1.52 11.32
C TYR A 305 -3.47 -0.01 11.34
N ARG A 306 -4.50 0.81 11.03
CA ARG A 306 -4.46 2.26 11.05
C ARG A 306 -3.32 2.87 10.24
N ILE A 307 -2.95 2.21 9.14
CA ILE A 307 -1.93 2.67 8.21
C ILE A 307 -2.59 3.58 7.18
N PRO A 308 -2.51 4.91 7.30
CA PRO A 308 -3.34 5.82 6.51
C PRO A 308 -2.84 6.04 5.09
N VAL A 309 -1.57 5.72 4.79
CA VAL A 309 -0.90 6.01 3.52
C VAL A 309 0.05 4.89 3.12
N SER A 310 0.17 4.63 1.81
CA SER A 310 1.07 3.58 1.28
C SER A 310 2.56 3.86 1.51
N ALA A 311 2.99 5.13 1.62
CA ALA A 311 4.40 5.49 1.78
C ALA A 311 5.08 4.88 3.02
N ILE A 312 4.32 4.62 4.09
CA ILE A 312 4.85 4.00 5.31
C ILE A 312 4.74 2.48 5.33
N LEU A 313 4.13 1.83 4.31
CA LEU A 313 4.18 0.38 4.21
C LEU A 313 5.63 -0.09 4.13
N PRO A 314 6.03 -1.08 4.93
CA PRO A 314 7.36 -1.67 4.86
C PRO A 314 7.69 -2.19 3.47
N TYR A 315 6.72 -2.85 2.84
CA TYR A 315 6.78 -3.40 1.49
C TYR A 315 5.40 -3.37 0.83
N ASP A 316 5.31 -2.97 -0.43
CA ASP A 316 4.08 -3.13 -1.22
C ASP A 316 3.67 -4.60 -1.34
N SER A 317 4.66 -5.51 -1.32
CA SER A 317 4.45 -6.97 -1.37
C SER A 317 3.64 -7.52 -0.19
N LEU A 318 3.51 -6.77 0.92
CA LEU A 318 2.62 -7.15 2.03
C LEU A 318 1.14 -7.16 1.60
N LEU A 319 0.77 -6.37 0.59
CA LEU A 319 -0.60 -6.38 0.06
C LEU A 319 -0.95 -7.74 -0.57
N VAL A 320 0.03 -8.45 -1.12
CA VAL A 320 -0.21 -9.68 -1.91
C VAL A 320 -0.82 -10.82 -1.07
N PRO A 321 -0.25 -11.23 0.07
CA PRO A 321 -0.84 -12.28 0.90
C PRO A 321 -2.21 -11.93 1.44
N PHE A 322 -2.43 -10.66 1.80
CA PHE A 322 -3.73 -10.21 2.30
C PHE A 322 -4.77 -10.14 1.17
N ALA A 323 -4.39 -9.68 -0.04
CA ALA A 323 -5.30 -9.70 -1.18
C ALA A 323 -5.69 -11.13 -1.56
N TYR A 324 -4.75 -12.09 -1.49
CA TYR A 324 -5.05 -13.50 -1.66
C TYR A 324 -6.04 -14.00 -0.59
N PHE A 325 -5.86 -13.63 0.67
CA PHE A 325 -6.80 -13.96 1.74
C PHE A 325 -8.21 -13.44 1.44
N PHE A 326 -8.35 -12.15 1.11
CA PHE A 326 -9.66 -11.54 0.84
C PHE A 326 -10.29 -12.04 -0.47
N TYR A 327 -9.49 -12.43 -1.45
CA TYR A 327 -10.00 -13.04 -2.67
C TYR A 327 -10.70 -14.37 -2.40
N LEU A 328 -10.15 -15.21 -1.52
CA LEU A 328 -10.70 -16.51 -1.18
C LEU A 328 -11.85 -16.41 -0.18
N GLN A 329 -11.70 -15.63 0.89
CA GLN A 329 -12.70 -15.57 1.95
C GLN A 329 -13.89 -14.65 1.63
N LYS A 330 -13.67 -13.57 0.87
CA LYS A 330 -14.68 -12.53 0.51
C LYS A 330 -15.34 -11.81 1.69
N ASP A 331 -15.02 -12.17 2.92
CA ASP A 331 -15.52 -11.64 4.18
C ASP A 331 -14.39 -11.08 5.04
N LYS A 332 -14.74 -10.28 6.05
CA LYS A 332 -13.77 -9.84 7.07
C LYS A 332 -13.21 -11.03 7.86
N PRO A 333 -11.95 -10.97 8.29
CA PRO A 333 -11.37 -11.99 9.16
C PRO A 333 -12.20 -12.19 10.43
N LYS A 334 -12.35 -13.45 10.87
CA LYS A 334 -13.19 -13.84 12.02
C LYS A 334 -12.35 -14.57 13.07
N GLY A 335 -12.72 -14.40 14.34
CA GLY A 335 -12.09 -15.15 15.43
C GLY A 335 -10.57 -15.00 15.48
N ASP A 336 -9.87 -16.12 15.50
CA ASP A 336 -8.41 -16.17 15.60
C ASP A 336 -7.70 -15.67 14.34
N GLN A 337 -8.37 -15.68 13.16
CA GLN A 337 -7.79 -15.13 11.93
C GLN A 337 -7.30 -13.68 12.10
N ILE A 338 -7.99 -12.86 12.91
CA ILE A 338 -7.60 -11.46 13.17
C ILE A 338 -6.23 -11.40 13.84
N LYS A 339 -6.02 -12.22 14.88
CA LYS A 339 -4.76 -12.28 15.64
C LYS A 339 -3.62 -12.86 14.77
N LEU A 340 -3.93 -13.92 14.01
CA LEU A 340 -2.97 -14.61 13.16
C LEU A 340 -2.50 -13.72 11.99
N LEU A 341 -3.42 -12.95 11.37
CA LEU A 341 -3.06 -11.95 10.35
C LEU A 341 -2.26 -10.78 10.94
N GLU A 342 -2.55 -10.36 12.19
CA GLU A 342 -1.77 -9.34 12.89
C GLU A 342 -0.33 -9.85 13.14
N GLU A 343 -0.17 -11.09 13.67
CA GLU A 343 1.14 -11.70 13.85
C GLU A 343 1.89 -11.83 12.53
N PHE A 344 1.22 -12.29 11.46
CA PHE A 344 1.79 -12.39 10.13
C PHE A 344 2.30 -11.03 9.64
N PHE A 345 1.47 -9.99 9.69
CA PHE A 345 1.82 -8.65 9.25
C PHE A 345 3.09 -8.13 9.94
N TRP A 346 3.13 -8.21 11.27
CA TRP A 346 4.25 -7.66 12.04
C TRP A 346 5.53 -8.48 11.88
N ARG A 347 5.45 -9.81 11.80
CA ARG A 347 6.62 -10.66 11.54
C ARG A 347 7.22 -10.38 10.18
N MET A 348 6.39 -10.26 9.13
CA MET A 348 6.89 -9.94 7.78
C MET A 348 7.48 -8.53 7.71
N SER A 349 6.87 -7.58 8.40
CA SER A 349 7.33 -6.19 8.45
C SER A 349 8.69 -6.01 9.11
N LEU A 350 8.97 -6.81 10.18
CA LEU A 350 10.19 -6.71 11.00
C LEU A 350 11.32 -7.66 10.56
N SER A 351 11.17 -8.42 9.48
CA SER A 351 12.08 -9.51 9.11
C SER A 351 12.92 -9.29 7.87
N PHE A 352 12.92 -8.14 7.22
CA PHE A 352 13.53 -7.94 5.89
C PHE A 352 13.16 -8.99 4.83
N ARG A 353 12.05 -9.72 5.04
CA ARG A 353 11.68 -10.89 4.24
C ARG A 353 11.55 -10.57 2.75
N TYR A 354 10.93 -9.47 2.40
CA TYR A 354 10.68 -9.08 1.00
C TYR A 354 11.76 -8.17 0.40
N SER A 355 12.92 -8.02 1.05
CA SER A 355 14.03 -7.24 0.49
C SER A 355 14.78 -7.95 -0.63
N SER A 356 14.65 -9.28 -0.76
CA SER A 356 15.26 -10.09 -1.81
C SER A 356 14.48 -11.37 -2.05
N SER A 357 14.53 -11.92 -3.27
CA SER A 357 13.82 -13.16 -3.65
C SER A 357 12.33 -13.17 -3.30
N THR A 358 11.68 -12.01 -3.48
CA THR A 358 10.30 -11.74 -3.03
C THR A 358 9.32 -12.77 -3.58
N GLU A 359 9.41 -13.12 -4.86
CA GLU A 359 8.53 -14.09 -5.52
C GLU A 359 8.52 -15.46 -4.82
N SER A 360 9.71 -15.98 -4.49
CA SER A 360 9.82 -17.28 -3.80
C SER A 360 9.29 -17.22 -2.37
N LYS A 361 9.46 -16.09 -1.69
CA LYS A 361 8.98 -15.88 -0.33
C LYS A 361 7.47 -15.68 -0.29
N LEU A 362 6.90 -14.98 -1.25
CA LEU A 362 5.46 -14.86 -1.42
C LEU A 362 4.80 -16.24 -1.58
N ALA A 363 5.35 -17.11 -2.42
CA ALA A 363 4.83 -18.46 -2.60
C ALA A 363 4.85 -19.30 -1.29
N GLN A 364 5.87 -19.10 -0.43
CA GLN A 364 5.89 -19.71 0.91
C GLN A 364 4.84 -19.09 1.84
N ASP A 365 4.70 -17.76 1.79
CA ASP A 365 3.81 -17.03 2.69
C ASP A 365 2.33 -17.25 2.36
N ILE A 366 2.00 -17.56 1.10
CA ILE A 366 0.64 -17.98 0.74
C ILE A 366 0.23 -19.29 1.44
N ARG A 367 1.15 -20.21 1.67
CA ARG A 367 0.85 -21.42 2.47
C ARG A 367 0.48 -21.07 3.90
N ARG A 368 1.14 -20.06 4.48
CA ARG A 368 0.78 -19.52 5.80
C ARG A 368 -0.60 -18.87 5.80
N ILE A 369 -0.93 -18.18 4.71
CA ILE A 369 -2.29 -17.61 4.57
C ILE A 369 -3.34 -18.72 4.44
N ASP A 370 -3.03 -19.83 3.76
CA ASP A 370 -3.93 -21.00 3.73
C ASP A 370 -4.19 -21.55 5.14
N GLU A 371 -3.13 -21.69 5.97
CA GLU A 371 -3.27 -22.11 7.36
C GLU A 371 -4.11 -21.11 8.19
N ILE A 372 -3.92 -19.80 7.97
CA ILE A 372 -4.71 -18.76 8.64
C ILE A 372 -6.19 -18.79 8.20
N LEU A 373 -6.46 -19.06 6.94
CA LEU A 373 -7.84 -19.23 6.43
C LEU A 373 -8.57 -20.35 7.16
N GLU A 374 -7.84 -21.44 7.50
CA GLU A 374 -8.34 -22.56 8.28
C GLU A 374 -8.41 -22.28 9.79
N GLY A 375 -7.90 -21.13 10.25
CA GLY A 375 -7.83 -20.75 11.66
C GLY A 375 -6.60 -21.33 12.39
N ASN A 376 -5.65 -21.91 11.67
CA ASN A 376 -4.44 -22.52 12.21
C ASN A 376 -3.30 -21.49 12.28
N ARG A 377 -2.45 -21.59 13.32
CA ARG A 377 -1.26 -20.75 13.45
C ARG A 377 -0.13 -21.28 12.58
N PRO A 378 0.41 -20.48 11.64
CA PRO A 378 1.53 -20.89 10.80
C PRO A 378 2.85 -21.06 11.56
N ASN A 379 3.76 -21.84 10.96
CA ASN A 379 5.16 -21.92 11.40
C ASN A 379 5.96 -20.74 10.84
N TYR A 380 6.77 -20.08 11.71
CA TYR A 380 7.60 -18.92 11.38
C TYR A 380 9.10 -19.13 11.64
N GLU A 381 9.60 -20.38 11.78
CA GLU A 381 11.01 -20.65 12.09
C GLU A 381 11.99 -20.09 11.05
N ASP A 382 11.59 -20.00 9.79
CA ASP A 382 12.35 -19.40 8.68
C ASP A 382 12.24 -17.86 8.60
N VAL A 383 11.41 -17.24 9.46
CA VAL A 383 11.18 -15.81 9.50
C VAL A 383 11.93 -15.17 10.68
N LYS A 384 13.14 -14.70 10.41
CA LYS A 384 13.95 -14.02 11.43
C LYS A 384 13.47 -12.59 11.63
N VAL A 385 12.84 -12.33 12.76
CA VAL A 385 12.45 -10.98 13.19
C VAL A 385 13.65 -10.29 13.82
N PHE A 386 13.96 -9.08 13.38
CA PHE A 386 15.05 -8.25 13.92
C PHE A 386 14.54 -7.41 15.09
N LEU A 387 14.25 -8.04 16.21
CA LEU A 387 13.78 -7.41 17.43
C LEU A 387 14.20 -8.28 18.64
N ASN A 388 15.51 -8.33 18.95
CA ASN A 388 16.02 -9.15 20.04
C ASN A 388 16.02 -8.39 21.36
N SER A 389 16.28 -7.08 21.33
CA SER A 389 16.32 -6.21 22.50
C SER A 389 15.89 -4.77 22.16
N PRO A 390 15.53 -3.96 23.16
CA PRO A 390 15.30 -2.50 22.97
C PRO A 390 16.53 -1.78 22.37
N GLN A 391 17.73 -2.29 22.64
CA GLN A 391 18.98 -1.72 22.14
C GLN A 391 19.06 -1.75 20.60
N ASP A 392 18.51 -2.80 19.95
CA ASP A 392 18.46 -2.90 18.50
C ASP A 392 17.72 -1.70 17.87
N LEU A 393 16.67 -1.20 18.55
CA LEU A 393 15.91 -0.02 18.11
C LEU A 393 16.72 1.27 18.29
N ILE A 394 17.46 1.40 19.42
CA ILE A 394 18.30 2.57 19.72
C ILE A 394 19.42 2.69 18.70
N ASP A 395 20.07 1.58 18.37
CA ASP A 395 21.22 1.52 17.46
C ASP A 395 20.83 1.67 15.99
N THR A 396 19.54 1.52 15.66
CA THR A 396 19.02 1.69 14.31
C THR A 396 18.91 3.18 13.96
N GLY A 397 19.67 3.61 12.96
CA GLY A 397 19.55 4.96 12.39
C GLY A 397 18.28 5.09 11.54
N PHE A 398 17.55 6.18 11.70
CA PHE A 398 16.33 6.42 10.91
C PHE A 398 16.63 6.68 9.43
N SER A 399 15.92 5.96 8.56
CA SER A 399 15.86 6.17 7.12
C SER A 399 14.44 5.96 6.60
N ALA A 400 13.88 6.95 5.92
CA ALA A 400 12.52 6.88 5.37
C ALA A 400 12.35 5.78 4.30
N GLY A 401 13.45 5.33 3.67
CA GLY A 401 13.45 4.23 2.68
C GLY A 401 13.62 2.84 3.28
N SER A 402 14.01 2.74 4.56
CA SER A 402 14.19 1.45 5.24
C SER A 402 12.86 0.81 5.58
N SER A 403 12.66 -0.45 5.16
CA SER A 403 11.47 -1.22 5.50
C SER A 403 11.30 -1.42 7.01
N TYR A 404 12.40 -1.62 7.72
CA TYR A 404 12.40 -1.74 9.17
C TYR A 404 11.95 -0.43 9.85
N CYS A 405 12.50 0.73 9.41
CA CYS A 405 12.03 2.02 9.91
C CYS A 405 10.54 2.24 9.60
N LYS A 406 10.08 1.85 8.41
CA LYS A 406 8.66 1.92 8.05
C LYS A 406 7.77 1.03 8.92
N ALA A 407 8.23 -0.14 9.35
CA ALA A 407 7.49 -0.97 10.30
C ALA A 407 7.26 -0.22 11.63
N ILE A 408 8.26 0.49 12.13
CA ILE A 408 8.10 1.33 13.34
C ILE A 408 7.18 2.52 13.08
N LEU A 409 7.25 3.14 11.89
CA LEU A 409 6.29 4.20 11.51
C LEU A 409 4.85 3.68 11.44
N CYS A 410 4.63 2.44 10.99
CA CYS A 410 3.33 1.79 11.05
C CYS A 410 2.84 1.62 12.49
N LEU A 411 3.73 1.24 13.42
CA LEU A 411 3.38 1.17 14.84
C LEU A 411 2.99 2.55 15.39
N LEU A 412 3.76 3.59 15.08
CA LEU A 412 3.42 4.95 15.51
C LEU A 412 2.07 5.40 14.91
N ALA A 413 1.81 5.10 13.64
CA ALA A 413 0.53 5.40 13.00
C ALA A 413 -0.64 4.62 13.65
N TYR A 414 -0.41 3.37 14.07
CA TYR A 414 -1.38 2.54 14.78
C TYR A 414 -1.88 3.22 16.06
N HIS A 415 -1.01 3.95 16.77
CA HIS A 415 -1.35 4.71 17.97
C HIS A 415 -2.04 6.05 17.67
N GLU A 416 -2.35 6.35 16.39
CA GLU A 416 -3.05 7.57 15.96
C GLU A 416 -2.40 8.84 16.55
N PRO A 417 -1.15 9.15 16.16
CA PRO A 417 -0.39 10.24 16.76
C PRO A 417 -1.14 11.56 16.70
N LYS A 418 -1.13 12.28 17.83
CA LYS A 418 -1.82 13.54 18.03
C LYS A 418 -0.84 14.71 18.06
N ASP A 419 -1.27 15.84 17.56
CA ASP A 419 -0.49 17.07 17.60
C ASP A 419 -0.35 17.56 19.06
N PHE A 420 0.83 18.08 19.41
CA PHE A 420 1.12 18.52 20.78
C PHE A 420 0.34 19.79 21.17
N GLN A 421 -0.07 20.57 20.19
CA GLN A 421 -0.71 21.86 20.45
C GLN A 421 -2.19 21.73 20.83
N ASP A 422 -2.94 20.84 20.16
CA ASP A 422 -4.41 20.82 20.25
C ASP A 422 -5.01 19.41 20.35
N ASN A 423 -4.18 18.37 20.48
CA ASN A 423 -4.58 16.97 20.45
C ASN A 423 -5.27 16.54 19.13
N GLY A 424 -5.18 17.36 18.08
CA GLY A 424 -5.68 17.02 16.74
C GLY A 424 -4.94 15.83 16.15
N LYS A 425 -5.64 15.03 15.33
CA LYS A 425 -5.02 13.89 14.64
C LYS A 425 -3.99 14.36 13.62
N VAL A 426 -2.77 13.83 13.67
CA VAL A 426 -1.73 14.12 12.68
C VAL A 426 -2.11 13.52 11.32
N ILE A 427 -2.21 14.37 10.30
CA ILE A 427 -2.51 13.95 8.92
C ILE A 427 -1.20 13.58 8.23
N LEU A 428 -1.12 12.34 7.75
CA LEU A 428 -0.01 11.86 6.95
C LEU A 428 -0.36 11.94 5.46
N ASP A 429 0.65 12.25 4.63
CA ASP A 429 0.50 12.34 3.19
C ASP A 429 1.71 11.73 2.46
N ASN A 430 1.44 10.98 1.36
CA ASN A 430 2.47 10.31 0.57
C ASN A 430 3.53 11.26 0.03
N SER A 431 3.16 12.46 -0.39
CA SER A 431 4.09 13.44 -0.95
C SER A 431 5.07 13.97 0.09
N TRP A 432 4.66 14.01 1.36
CA TRP A 432 5.48 14.52 2.45
C TRP A 432 6.42 13.48 3.03
N LEU A 433 6.09 12.20 2.88
CA LEU A 433 6.83 11.08 3.48
C LEU A 433 7.93 10.50 2.58
N LYS A 434 8.09 11.00 1.34
CA LYS A 434 9.06 10.49 0.37
C LYS A 434 10.53 10.72 0.75
N VAL A 435 10.82 11.70 1.58
CA VAL A 435 12.19 12.11 1.92
C VAL A 435 12.41 12.14 3.43
N ALA A 436 13.63 11.80 3.85
CA ALA A 436 14.01 11.77 5.27
C ALA A 436 13.85 13.11 6.00
N ASN A 437 13.91 14.23 5.28
CA ASN A 437 13.68 15.58 5.80
C ASN A 437 12.21 16.01 5.63
N SER A 438 11.29 15.05 5.55
CA SER A 438 9.87 15.31 5.45
C SER A 438 9.37 16.14 6.63
N LYS A 439 8.34 16.92 6.36
CA LYS A 439 7.70 17.78 7.35
C LYS A 439 7.05 17.01 8.50
N ASN A 440 6.67 15.74 8.27
CA ASN A 440 6.00 14.89 9.27
C ASN A 440 6.97 14.11 10.17
N TYR A 441 8.23 13.89 9.75
CA TYR A 441 9.21 13.23 10.60
C TYR A 441 9.85 14.23 11.56
N HIS A 442 9.60 14.04 12.82
CA HIS A 442 10.13 14.91 13.87
C HIS A 442 11.08 14.13 14.77
N HIS A 443 12.27 14.68 14.98
CA HIS A 443 13.17 14.21 16.02
C HIS A 443 12.75 14.85 17.33
N PHE A 444 12.20 14.06 18.24
CA PHE A 444 11.65 14.54 19.52
C PHE A 444 12.71 15.32 20.30
N PHE A 445 13.93 14.81 20.37
CA PHE A 445 15.10 15.62 20.70
C PHE A 445 15.69 16.17 19.40
N PRO A 446 15.58 17.48 19.12
CA PRO A 446 16.00 18.04 17.83
C PRO A 446 17.49 17.80 17.56
N LYS A 447 17.82 17.34 16.34
CA LYS A 447 19.22 17.11 15.95
C LYS A 447 20.16 18.29 16.22
N ALA A 448 19.68 19.51 15.96
CA ALA A 448 20.45 20.73 16.18
C ALA A 448 20.74 20.95 17.68
N TYR A 449 19.79 20.63 18.55
CA TYR A 449 19.99 20.66 20.01
C TYR A 449 21.04 19.63 20.44
N LEU A 450 20.90 18.36 20.01
CA LEU A 450 21.83 17.28 20.37
C LEU A 450 23.26 17.58 19.90
N ARG A 451 23.44 18.04 18.65
CA ARG A 451 24.74 18.41 18.11
C ARG A 451 25.41 19.58 18.88
N LYS A 452 24.62 20.59 19.22
CA LYS A 452 25.09 21.72 20.01
C LYS A 452 25.64 21.31 21.38
N ASN A 453 25.07 20.29 21.98
CA ASN A 453 25.44 19.77 23.29
C ASN A 453 26.38 18.56 23.20
N ASN A 454 26.91 18.21 22.01
CA ASN A 454 27.80 17.07 21.76
C ASN A 454 27.20 15.71 22.20
N ILE A 455 25.88 15.54 22.08
CA ILE A 455 25.18 14.32 22.39
C ILE A 455 25.08 13.52 21.08
N GLY A 456 25.59 12.28 21.10
CA GLY A 456 25.59 11.38 19.96
C GLY A 456 24.23 10.76 19.66
N ASN A 457 24.19 9.93 18.60
CA ASN A 457 23.03 9.13 18.19
C ASN A 457 21.75 9.96 17.87
N GLU A 458 21.94 11.19 17.37
CA GLU A 458 20.85 12.13 17.11
C GLU A 458 19.85 11.64 16.06
N ASN A 459 20.19 10.61 15.27
CA ASN A 459 19.34 10.04 14.24
C ASN A 459 18.78 8.66 14.62
N SER A 460 18.78 8.29 15.88
CA SER A 460 18.16 7.04 16.35
C SER A 460 16.71 6.95 15.89
N LEU A 461 16.28 5.78 15.45
CA LEU A 461 14.89 5.49 15.09
C LEU A 461 13.93 5.77 16.26
N VAL A 462 14.36 5.50 17.49
CA VAL A 462 13.62 5.76 18.73
C VAL A 462 13.37 7.26 18.94
N ASN A 463 14.17 8.14 18.35
CA ASN A 463 13.97 9.60 18.45
C ASN A 463 12.91 10.14 17.48
N ILE A 464 12.32 9.31 16.61
CA ILE A 464 11.38 9.76 15.59
C ILE A 464 9.95 9.74 16.13
N THR A 465 9.22 10.84 15.93
CA THR A 465 7.78 10.97 16.11
C THR A 465 7.12 11.46 14.83
N LEU A 466 5.81 11.32 14.73
CA LEU A 466 5.00 11.81 13.62
C LEU A 466 4.22 13.02 14.09
N VAL A 467 4.53 14.21 13.57
CA VAL A 467 3.84 15.46 13.93
C VAL A 467 3.38 16.21 12.68
N SER A 468 2.55 17.23 12.86
CA SER A 468 2.16 18.12 11.77
C SER A 468 3.37 18.91 11.23
N ALA A 469 3.29 19.27 9.95
CA ALA A 469 4.38 20.01 9.31
C ALA A 469 4.62 21.40 9.94
N ASP A 470 3.56 22.01 10.42
CA ASP A 470 3.60 23.36 11.01
C ASP A 470 4.28 23.35 12.38
N LEU A 471 3.94 22.40 13.22
CA LEU A 471 4.50 22.21 14.55
C LEU A 471 6.03 22.11 14.51
N ASN A 472 6.53 21.22 13.65
CA ASN A 472 7.95 20.95 13.53
C ASN A 472 8.77 22.20 13.13
N LYS A 473 8.29 22.97 12.15
CA LYS A 473 9.04 24.08 11.59
C LYS A 473 8.93 25.38 12.38
N ARG A 474 7.77 25.66 12.95
CA ARG A 474 7.47 26.97 13.54
C ARG A 474 7.66 27.02 15.04
N LYS A 475 7.30 25.98 15.78
CA LYS A 475 7.27 25.97 17.24
C LYS A 475 8.47 25.27 17.88
N ILE A 476 8.80 24.06 17.45
CA ILE A 476 9.87 23.25 18.07
C ILE A 476 11.26 23.73 17.67
N LYS A 477 11.58 23.80 16.38
CA LYS A 477 12.88 24.24 15.84
C LYS A 477 14.06 23.45 16.45
N ALA A 478 14.96 24.17 17.15
CA ALA A 478 16.16 23.63 17.80
C ALA A 478 16.11 23.79 19.33
N LYS A 479 14.90 23.97 19.92
CA LYS A 479 14.74 24.12 21.37
C LYS A 479 15.00 22.81 22.09
N ALA A 480 15.44 22.87 23.34
CA ALA A 480 15.45 21.71 24.22
C ALA A 480 14.04 21.15 24.43
N PRO A 481 13.86 19.83 24.60
CA PRO A 481 12.54 19.25 24.87
C PRO A 481 11.82 19.85 26.08
N SER A 482 12.54 20.07 27.19
CA SER A 482 11.99 20.72 28.39
C SER A 482 11.35 22.09 28.09
N ILE A 483 11.95 22.86 27.17
CA ILE A 483 11.49 24.20 26.83
C ILE A 483 10.23 24.13 25.96
N TYR A 484 10.26 23.38 24.85
CA TYR A 484 9.12 23.38 23.93
C TYR A 484 7.93 22.57 24.50
N ILE A 485 8.17 21.56 25.33
CA ILE A 485 7.11 20.85 26.04
C ILE A 485 6.45 21.73 27.07
N GLN A 486 7.20 22.57 27.79
CA GLN A 486 6.63 23.55 28.68
C GLN A 486 5.77 24.57 27.93
N ASP A 487 6.24 25.07 26.77
CA ASP A 487 5.43 25.94 25.91
C ASP A 487 4.08 25.29 25.53
N PHE A 488 4.07 23.95 25.27
CA PHE A 488 2.83 23.24 24.96
C PHE A 488 1.97 22.92 26.19
N LEU A 489 2.56 22.70 27.37
CA LEU A 489 1.79 22.55 28.62
C LEU A 489 1.01 23.82 28.94
N ASP A 490 1.54 24.98 28.60
CA ASP A 490 0.89 26.28 28.80
C ASP A 490 -0.27 26.52 27.80
N GLU A 491 -0.27 25.80 26.63
CA GLU A 491 -1.29 25.94 25.57
C GLU A 491 -2.30 24.77 25.55
N ASN A 492 -1.97 23.60 26.12
CA ASN A 492 -2.76 22.35 26.02
C ASN A 492 -2.79 21.61 27.35
N ASP A 493 -3.89 21.77 28.10
CA ASP A 493 -4.11 21.14 29.40
C ASP A 493 -4.06 19.60 29.36
N ASP A 494 -4.39 19.01 28.20
CA ASP A 494 -4.41 17.56 27.97
C ASP A 494 -3.20 17.05 27.18
N LEU A 495 -2.06 17.72 27.22
CA LEU A 495 -0.84 17.32 26.49
C LEU A 495 -0.43 15.88 26.73
N LYS A 496 -0.73 15.29 27.90
CA LYS A 496 -0.48 13.87 28.21
C LYS A 496 -1.08 12.92 27.18
N VAL A 497 -2.24 13.26 26.62
CA VAL A 497 -2.92 12.44 25.59
C VAL A 497 -2.11 12.41 24.30
N SER A 498 -1.58 13.56 23.87
CA SER A 498 -0.69 13.62 22.70
C SER A 498 0.60 12.84 22.95
N ILE A 499 1.29 13.13 24.05
CA ILE A 499 2.56 12.48 24.40
C ILE A 499 2.42 10.95 24.42
N LYS A 500 1.37 10.42 25.06
CA LYS A 500 1.09 8.98 25.10
C LYS A 500 0.85 8.37 23.72
N SER A 501 0.24 9.12 22.80
CA SER A 501 -0.01 8.65 21.42
C SER A 501 1.29 8.44 20.61
N HIS A 502 2.42 8.96 21.08
CA HIS A 502 3.74 8.79 20.50
C HIS A 502 4.59 7.72 21.21
N LEU A 503 3.98 6.86 22.04
CA LEU A 503 4.66 5.87 22.87
C LEU A 503 5.70 6.53 23.81
N ILE A 504 5.32 7.66 24.39
CA ILE A 504 6.09 8.35 25.43
C ILE A 504 5.21 8.37 26.68
N GLY A 505 5.71 7.86 27.78
CA GLY A 505 5.01 7.82 29.05
C GLY A 505 5.04 9.14 29.79
N ASP A 506 5.24 9.11 31.13
CA ASP A 506 5.36 10.35 31.90
C ASP A 506 6.61 11.13 31.48
N ILE A 507 6.45 12.41 31.21
CA ILE A 507 7.52 13.27 30.67
C ILE A 507 8.69 13.44 31.61
N ASN A 508 8.51 13.30 32.93
CA ASN A 508 9.58 13.35 33.92
C ASN A 508 10.35 12.02 33.93
N ASP A 509 9.62 10.88 33.95
CA ASP A 509 10.22 9.55 33.96
C ASP A 509 10.98 9.24 32.67
N TYR A 510 10.54 9.81 31.55
CA TYR A 510 11.18 9.66 30.22
C TYR A 510 12.31 10.65 29.98
N GLY A 511 12.75 11.41 30.99
CA GLY A 511 13.86 12.35 30.86
C GLY A 511 13.58 13.58 29.98
N VAL A 512 12.31 13.82 29.64
CA VAL A 512 11.93 14.92 28.74
C VAL A 512 12.13 16.27 29.41
N MET A 513 11.66 16.41 30.67
CA MET A 513 11.77 17.67 31.44
C MET A 513 13.19 17.92 31.99
N SER A 514 14.02 16.89 32.08
CA SER A 514 15.43 17.01 32.45
C SER A 514 16.39 17.09 31.26
N ASP A 515 15.85 17.06 30.02
CA ASP A 515 16.62 17.00 28.76
C ASP A 515 17.59 15.81 28.70
N ASP A 516 17.28 14.71 29.39
CA ASP A 516 18.09 13.48 29.42
C ASP A 516 17.77 12.59 28.23
N TYR A 517 18.55 12.73 27.17
CA TYR A 517 18.34 11.99 25.94
C TYR A 517 18.57 10.48 26.08
N LEU A 518 19.47 10.05 26.97
CA LEU A 518 19.75 8.61 27.15
C LEU A 518 18.57 7.92 27.82
N VAL A 519 18.06 8.49 28.90
CA VAL A 519 16.85 8.00 29.57
C VAL A 519 15.66 7.98 28.60
N PHE A 520 15.51 9.02 27.80
CA PHE A 520 14.45 9.06 26.77
C PHE A 520 14.56 7.89 25.79
N LEU A 521 15.76 7.64 25.23
CA LEU A 521 15.96 6.55 24.29
C LEU A 521 15.68 5.18 24.95
N GLU A 522 16.18 4.92 26.15
CA GLU A 522 15.97 3.66 26.86
C GLU A 522 14.49 3.40 27.14
N LYS A 523 13.79 4.36 27.75
CA LYS A 523 12.38 4.22 28.12
C LYS A 523 11.48 4.06 26.90
N ARG A 524 11.71 4.88 25.87
CA ARG A 524 10.88 4.81 24.67
C ARG A 524 11.18 3.58 23.82
N ALA A 525 12.43 3.14 23.74
CA ALA A 525 12.79 1.88 23.08
C ALA A 525 12.12 0.69 23.75
N GLN A 526 12.10 0.67 25.10
CA GLN A 526 11.39 -0.37 25.86
C GLN A 526 9.89 -0.36 25.51
N ALA A 527 9.23 0.79 25.51
CA ALA A 527 7.81 0.90 25.17
C ALA A 527 7.51 0.41 23.75
N ILE A 528 8.34 0.79 22.76
CA ILE A 528 8.20 0.32 21.36
C ILE A 528 8.43 -1.19 21.27
N PHE A 529 9.44 -1.70 21.96
CA PHE A 529 9.79 -3.11 21.98
C PHE A 529 8.65 -3.97 22.55
N ASP A 530 8.10 -3.57 23.70
CA ASP A 530 7.00 -4.27 24.36
C ASP A 530 5.74 -4.31 23.48
N GLU A 531 5.39 -3.18 22.85
CA GLU A 531 4.28 -3.10 21.92
C GLU A 531 4.45 -4.02 20.71
N LEU A 532 5.65 -4.14 20.17
CA LEU A 532 5.94 -5.04 19.04
C LEU A 532 5.93 -6.51 19.48
N LYS A 533 6.46 -6.82 20.67
CA LYS A 533 6.45 -8.19 21.24
C LYS A 533 5.03 -8.71 21.39
N LEU A 534 4.11 -7.88 21.88
CA LEU A 534 2.69 -8.25 22.01
C LEU A 534 2.03 -8.61 20.66
N ARG A 535 2.58 -8.14 19.54
CA ARG A 535 2.05 -8.38 18.20
C ARG A 535 2.67 -9.56 17.47
N ILE A 536 3.93 -9.90 17.79
CA ILE A 536 4.65 -11.00 17.15
C ILE A 536 4.70 -12.27 18.00
N ASP A 537 4.31 -12.21 19.27
CA ASP A 537 4.31 -13.33 20.19
C ASP A 537 2.94 -13.44 20.88
N LEU A 538 2.08 -14.28 20.30
CA LEU A 538 0.73 -14.49 20.83
C LEU A 538 0.75 -15.07 22.25
N LYS A 539 1.73 -15.90 22.58
CA LYS A 539 1.89 -16.45 23.93
C LYS A 539 2.23 -15.34 24.93
N HIS A 540 3.17 -14.48 24.60
CA HIS A 540 3.50 -13.31 25.42
C HIS A 540 2.32 -12.36 25.61
N LYS A 541 1.47 -12.21 24.58
CA LYS A 541 0.25 -11.42 24.65
C LYS A 541 -0.79 -12.02 25.60
N GLU A 542 -0.89 -13.34 25.62
CA GLU A 542 -1.76 -14.07 26.54
C GLU A 542 -1.22 -13.99 27.97
N ASP A 543 0.06 -14.28 28.19
CA ASP A 543 0.73 -14.19 29.49
C ASP A 543 0.58 -12.77 30.11
N LYS A 544 0.81 -11.71 29.34
CA LYS A 544 0.66 -10.33 29.82
C LYS A 544 -0.78 -9.98 30.16
N LYS A 545 -1.75 -10.50 29.42
CA LYS A 545 -3.16 -10.31 29.71
C LYS A 545 -3.57 -10.98 31.00
N ASP A 546 -2.99 -12.15 31.27
CA ASP A 546 -3.20 -12.89 32.50
C ASP A 546 -2.56 -12.17 33.69
N GLU A 547 -1.35 -11.61 33.54
CA GLU A 547 -0.69 -10.79 34.55
C GLU A 547 -1.52 -9.51 34.86
N GLU A 548 -2.01 -8.77 33.86
CA GLU A 548 -2.87 -7.61 34.05
C GLU A 548 -4.16 -7.96 34.81
N ILE A 549 -4.77 -9.11 34.53
CA ILE A 549 -5.96 -9.57 35.25
C ILE A 549 -5.61 -9.96 36.66
N LYS A 550 -4.47 -10.63 36.92
CA LYS A 550 -3.98 -10.94 38.26
C LYS A 550 -3.71 -9.70 39.08
N GLU A 551 -3.07 -8.69 38.51
CA GLU A 551 -2.87 -7.39 39.19
C GLU A 551 -4.19 -6.72 39.55
N ILE A 552 -5.21 -6.76 38.66
CA ILE A 552 -6.54 -6.26 38.97
C ILE A 552 -7.17 -7.01 40.14
N ILE A 553 -7.09 -8.35 40.14
CA ILE A 553 -7.62 -9.22 41.20
C ILE A 553 -6.92 -8.92 42.53
N LEU A 554 -5.58 -8.82 42.52
CA LEU A 554 -4.77 -8.54 43.71
C LEU A 554 -5.05 -7.13 44.29
N GLY A 555 -5.49 -6.18 43.46
CA GLY A 555 -5.94 -4.86 43.90
C GLY A 555 -7.20 -4.89 44.76
N GLY A 556 -7.94 -6.00 44.76
CA GLY A 556 -9.16 -6.23 45.53
C GLY A 556 -10.36 -5.38 45.07
N GLU A 557 -11.51 -5.62 45.70
CA GLU A 557 -12.75 -4.90 45.40
C GLU A 557 -12.64 -3.40 45.72
N ASN A 558 -13.20 -2.60 44.83
CA ASN A 558 -13.20 -1.14 44.96
C ASN A 558 -14.42 -0.52 44.23
N GLU A 559 -14.41 0.79 44.02
CA GLU A 559 -15.51 1.49 43.40
C GLU A 559 -15.84 1.01 41.98
N VAL A 560 -14.85 0.54 41.24
CA VAL A 560 -14.96 0.09 39.84
C VAL A 560 -14.74 -1.41 39.65
N LEU A 561 -14.45 -2.17 40.71
CA LEU A 561 -14.22 -3.62 40.68
C LEU A 561 -15.03 -4.35 41.74
N GLU A 562 -15.71 -5.41 41.35
CA GLU A 562 -16.37 -6.38 42.21
C GLU A 562 -15.90 -7.79 41.85
N ILE A 563 -15.67 -8.65 42.83
CA ILE A 563 -15.20 -10.04 42.67
C ILE A 563 -16.22 -10.99 43.30
N LYS A 564 -16.53 -12.08 42.61
CA LYS A 564 -17.46 -13.11 43.11
C LYS A 564 -16.93 -14.50 42.82
N SER A 565 -17.04 -15.39 43.83
CA SER A 565 -16.56 -16.76 43.73
C SER A 565 -17.31 -17.59 42.68
N THR A 566 -18.62 -17.36 42.52
CA THR A 566 -19.50 -18.15 41.66
C THR A 566 -20.68 -17.33 41.12
N LEU A 567 -21.32 -17.83 40.07
CA LEU A 567 -22.54 -17.24 39.51
C LEU A 567 -23.80 -17.68 40.26
N ARG A 568 -23.85 -19.00 40.57
CA ARG A 568 -25.05 -19.63 41.14
C ARG A 568 -24.78 -20.83 42.05
N TYR A 569 -23.56 -21.37 42.05
CA TYR A 569 -23.19 -22.54 42.86
C TYR A 569 -22.70 -22.09 44.25
N ASP A 570 -23.41 -22.49 45.28
CA ASP A 570 -22.98 -22.21 46.65
C ASP A 570 -21.87 -23.17 47.06
N VAL A 571 -20.66 -22.66 47.22
CA VAL A 571 -19.46 -23.45 47.51
C VAL A 571 -19.52 -24.07 48.91
N LYS A 572 -20.27 -23.45 49.84
CA LYS A 572 -20.38 -23.92 51.24
C LYS A 572 -21.42 -25.01 51.36
N GLU A 573 -22.56 -24.86 50.72
CA GLU A 573 -23.66 -25.83 50.79
C GLU A 573 -23.53 -26.92 49.73
N GLY A 574 -22.70 -26.75 48.73
CA GLY A 574 -22.46 -27.75 47.66
C GLY A 574 -23.59 -27.88 46.65
N GLU A 575 -24.47 -26.89 46.51
CA GLU A 575 -25.65 -26.93 45.66
C GLU A 575 -25.94 -25.60 44.93
N VAL A 576 -26.88 -25.62 44.03
CA VAL A 576 -27.32 -24.40 43.28
C VAL A 576 -28.16 -23.51 44.20
N ASN A 577 -27.73 -22.28 44.42
CA ASN A 577 -28.42 -21.25 45.20
C ASN A 577 -28.82 -20.06 44.33
N LYS A 578 -30.10 -19.96 43.93
CA LYS A 578 -30.62 -18.89 43.10
C LYS A 578 -30.51 -17.48 43.70
N LYS A 579 -30.26 -17.36 45.02
CA LYS A 579 -30.00 -16.05 45.64
C LYS A 579 -28.67 -15.46 45.19
N LEU A 580 -27.68 -16.28 44.81
CA LEU A 580 -26.42 -15.80 44.25
C LEU A 580 -26.62 -15.12 42.87
N GLU A 581 -27.55 -15.64 42.04
CA GLU A 581 -27.90 -14.98 40.78
C GLU A 581 -28.44 -13.55 40.99
N TYR A 582 -29.23 -13.34 42.06
CA TYR A 582 -29.69 -12.01 42.47
C TYR A 582 -28.54 -11.11 42.91
N VAL A 583 -27.57 -11.64 43.65
CA VAL A 583 -26.37 -10.88 44.08
C VAL A 583 -25.58 -10.40 42.87
N ILE A 584 -25.37 -11.26 41.90
CA ILE A 584 -24.74 -10.88 40.61
C ILE A 584 -25.53 -9.76 39.92
N ALA A 585 -26.83 -9.92 39.74
CA ALA A 585 -27.69 -8.91 39.12
C ALA A 585 -27.67 -7.55 39.89
N LYS A 586 -27.60 -7.61 41.21
CA LYS A 586 -27.48 -6.45 42.07
C LYS A 586 -26.16 -5.69 41.85
N SER A 587 -25.05 -6.38 41.78
CA SER A 587 -23.75 -5.76 41.46
C SER A 587 -23.75 -5.12 40.08
N ILE A 588 -24.31 -5.82 39.07
CA ILE A 588 -24.46 -5.27 37.71
C ILE A 588 -25.33 -4.00 37.73
N SER A 589 -26.49 -4.03 38.43
CA SER A 589 -27.37 -2.85 38.57
C SER A 589 -26.66 -1.65 39.20
N ALA A 590 -25.87 -1.88 40.25
CA ALA A 590 -25.13 -0.83 40.93
C ALA A 590 -24.07 -0.18 40.00
N PHE A 591 -23.36 -0.95 39.19
CA PHE A 591 -22.41 -0.43 38.19
C PHE A 591 -23.15 0.36 37.08
N LEU A 592 -24.27 -0.15 36.58
CA LEU A 592 -25.09 0.53 35.56
C LEU A 592 -25.58 1.91 36.03
N ASN A 593 -25.87 2.02 37.31
CA ASN A 593 -26.34 3.25 37.94
C ASN A 593 -25.19 4.19 38.38
N SER A 594 -23.97 3.75 38.31
CA SER A 594 -22.78 4.54 38.67
C SER A 594 -21.93 4.82 37.41
N ASP A 595 -20.63 4.94 37.54
CA ASP A 595 -19.77 5.26 36.38
C ASP A 595 -19.30 4.00 35.59
N GLY A 596 -20.02 2.87 35.78
CA GLY A 596 -19.63 1.57 35.22
C GLY A 596 -18.61 0.87 36.08
N GLY A 597 -18.01 -0.21 35.54
CA GLY A 597 -17.00 -0.98 36.26
C GLY A 597 -16.82 -2.40 35.72
N MET A 598 -16.22 -3.24 36.53
CA MET A 598 -15.90 -4.62 36.21
C MET A 598 -16.40 -5.57 37.29
N LEU A 599 -17.05 -6.64 36.90
CA LEU A 599 -17.42 -7.76 37.77
C LEU A 599 -16.65 -9.00 37.31
N ILE A 600 -15.88 -9.62 38.20
CA ILE A 600 -15.16 -10.86 37.93
C ILE A 600 -15.86 -12.00 38.70
N ILE A 601 -16.12 -13.13 38.02
CA ILE A 601 -16.71 -14.32 38.59
C ILE A 601 -15.74 -15.50 38.43
N GLY A 602 -15.61 -16.32 39.47
CA GLY A 602 -14.66 -17.44 39.53
C GLY A 602 -13.42 -17.14 40.37
N VAL A 603 -13.47 -16.12 41.22
CA VAL A 603 -12.39 -15.70 42.14
C VAL A 603 -12.98 -15.47 43.51
N ASP A 604 -12.30 -15.94 44.56
CA ASP A 604 -12.74 -15.73 45.95
C ASP A 604 -12.27 -14.37 46.53
N ASP A 605 -12.76 -14.06 47.74
CA ASP A 605 -12.45 -12.80 48.44
C ASP A 605 -10.95 -12.65 48.81
N ALA A 606 -10.18 -13.75 48.79
CA ALA A 606 -8.75 -13.74 49.01
C ALA A 606 -7.93 -13.58 47.70
N GLY A 607 -8.61 -13.49 46.55
CA GLY A 607 -7.98 -13.39 45.23
C GLY A 607 -7.56 -14.74 44.61
N ASN A 608 -7.97 -15.86 45.21
CA ASN A 608 -7.68 -17.18 44.66
C ASN A 608 -8.61 -17.48 43.46
N ILE A 609 -8.04 -17.97 42.37
CA ILE A 609 -8.78 -18.31 41.16
C ILE A 609 -9.46 -19.67 41.34
N LEU A 610 -10.78 -19.66 41.38
CA LEU A 610 -11.60 -20.87 41.59
C LEU A 610 -12.13 -21.47 40.29
N GLY A 611 -12.21 -20.64 39.22
CA GLY A 611 -12.77 -21.00 37.93
C GLY A 611 -14.30 -21.10 37.88
N LEU A 612 -14.80 -21.47 36.72
CA LEU A 612 -16.24 -21.53 36.42
C LEU A 612 -16.82 -22.93 36.38
N GLU A 613 -15.99 -23.96 36.51
CA GLU A 613 -16.38 -25.36 36.31
C GLU A 613 -17.61 -25.77 37.15
N ARG A 614 -17.64 -25.33 38.42
CA ARG A 614 -18.75 -25.63 39.34
C ARG A 614 -20.09 -25.06 38.84
N ASP A 615 -20.08 -23.82 38.35
CA ASP A 615 -21.26 -23.20 37.79
C ASP A 615 -21.65 -23.82 36.43
N VAL A 616 -20.69 -24.00 35.56
CA VAL A 616 -20.85 -24.56 34.20
C VAL A 616 -21.49 -25.95 34.26
N ASN A 617 -21.04 -26.80 35.17
CA ASN A 617 -21.58 -28.17 35.35
C ASN A 617 -23.06 -28.19 35.80
N THR A 618 -23.59 -27.08 36.28
CA THR A 618 -25.01 -26.95 36.66
C THR A 618 -25.91 -26.48 35.50
N LEU A 619 -25.33 -26.15 34.35
CA LEU A 619 -26.05 -25.55 33.22
C LEU A 619 -26.41 -26.62 32.17
N PRO A 620 -27.48 -26.42 31.40
CA PRO A 620 -27.87 -27.34 30.29
C PRO A 620 -26.77 -27.49 29.23
N LYS A 621 -26.09 -26.40 28.87
CA LYS A 621 -24.91 -26.36 28.02
C LYS A 621 -23.69 -26.10 28.91
N GLN A 622 -22.85 -27.13 29.04
CA GLN A 622 -21.74 -27.15 29.97
C GLN A 622 -20.46 -26.57 29.35
N ASP A 623 -20.52 -25.33 28.94
CA ASP A 623 -19.39 -24.56 28.38
C ASP A 623 -19.53 -23.05 28.66
N ASN A 624 -18.55 -22.25 28.21
CA ASN A 624 -18.55 -20.81 28.38
C ASN A 624 -19.74 -20.11 27.70
N ASP A 625 -20.19 -20.61 26.55
CA ASP A 625 -21.37 -20.08 25.89
C ASP A 625 -22.65 -20.32 26.70
N GLY A 626 -22.77 -21.51 27.32
CA GLY A 626 -23.85 -21.82 28.25
C GLY A 626 -23.86 -20.92 29.46
N PHE A 627 -22.67 -20.62 30.01
CA PHE A 627 -22.50 -19.67 31.10
C PHE A 627 -22.95 -18.25 30.69
N GLU A 628 -22.49 -17.75 29.54
CA GLU A 628 -22.89 -16.42 29.06
C GLU A 628 -24.40 -16.34 28.79
N LEU A 629 -24.97 -17.36 28.18
CA LEU A 629 -26.41 -17.40 27.92
C LEU A 629 -27.20 -17.34 29.24
N HIS A 630 -26.77 -18.09 30.25
CA HIS A 630 -27.41 -18.06 31.56
C HIS A 630 -27.25 -16.70 32.27
N LEU A 631 -26.07 -16.09 32.21
CA LEU A 631 -25.82 -14.74 32.71
C LEU A 631 -26.75 -13.72 32.03
N ARG A 632 -26.92 -13.79 30.72
CA ARG A 632 -27.85 -12.91 30.00
C ARG A 632 -29.30 -13.14 30.42
N GLN A 633 -29.69 -14.38 30.71
CA GLN A 633 -31.00 -14.67 31.26
C GLN A 633 -31.18 -14.07 32.67
N ILE A 634 -30.15 -14.06 33.51
CA ILE A 634 -30.17 -13.41 34.83
C ILE A 634 -30.37 -11.89 34.64
N VAL A 635 -29.60 -11.25 33.76
CA VAL A 635 -29.74 -9.82 33.48
C VAL A 635 -31.16 -9.50 32.98
N LYS A 636 -31.65 -10.24 32.01
CA LYS A 636 -33.00 -10.09 31.48
C LYS A 636 -34.07 -10.25 32.56
N LYS A 637 -33.95 -11.27 33.39
CA LYS A 637 -34.91 -11.60 34.47
C LYS A 637 -35.01 -10.51 35.53
N TYR A 638 -33.85 -9.97 35.97
CA TYR A 638 -33.82 -9.06 37.11
C TYR A 638 -33.79 -7.57 36.73
N LEU A 639 -33.19 -7.23 35.56
CA LEU A 639 -32.99 -5.84 35.11
C LEU A 639 -33.77 -5.47 33.86
N GLY A 640 -34.18 -6.47 33.05
CA GLY A 640 -34.89 -6.27 31.79
C GLY A 640 -33.97 -6.30 30.54
N GLU A 641 -34.56 -6.47 29.38
CA GLU A 641 -33.86 -6.69 28.10
C GLU A 641 -33.01 -5.49 27.62
N ASN A 642 -33.35 -4.27 28.03
CA ASN A 642 -32.73 -3.04 27.51
C ASN A 642 -31.30 -2.81 27.98
N PHE A 643 -30.79 -3.55 28.95
CA PHE A 643 -29.49 -3.31 29.60
C PHE A 643 -28.39 -4.24 29.13
N GLU A 644 -28.68 -5.27 28.33
CA GLU A 644 -27.67 -6.19 27.80
C GLU A 644 -26.61 -5.50 26.94
N LYS A 645 -26.96 -4.42 26.22
CA LYS A 645 -26.04 -3.64 25.39
C LYS A 645 -24.93 -2.92 26.18
N TYR A 646 -25.10 -2.72 27.47
CA TYR A 646 -24.11 -2.09 28.35
C TYR A 646 -23.14 -3.09 28.97
N ILE A 647 -23.27 -4.38 28.65
CA ILE A 647 -22.52 -5.47 29.27
C ILE A 647 -21.70 -6.18 28.21
N LYS A 648 -20.39 -6.27 28.44
CA LYS A 648 -19.45 -7.04 27.62
C LYS A 648 -18.86 -8.16 28.46
N VAL A 649 -19.05 -9.40 28.02
CA VAL A 649 -18.59 -10.62 28.70
C VAL A 649 -17.36 -11.16 28.00
N SER A 650 -16.40 -11.66 28.75
CA SER A 650 -15.21 -12.37 28.24
C SER A 650 -14.79 -13.47 29.24
N PHE A 651 -14.10 -14.50 28.73
CA PHE A 651 -13.69 -15.66 29.50
C PHE A 651 -12.16 -15.84 29.39
N PRO A 652 -11.36 -14.96 30.04
CA PRO A 652 -9.91 -15.16 30.08
C PRO A 652 -9.57 -16.42 30.87
N VAL A 653 -8.45 -17.04 30.47
CA VAL A 653 -7.87 -18.18 31.18
C VAL A 653 -6.69 -17.66 32.01
N VAL A 654 -6.74 -17.78 33.30
CA VAL A 654 -5.71 -17.32 34.26
C VAL A 654 -5.25 -18.51 35.07
N ASP A 655 -3.96 -18.79 35.10
CA ASP A 655 -3.39 -19.99 35.73
C ASP A 655 -4.08 -21.30 35.26
N ASP A 656 -4.27 -21.41 33.93
CA ASP A 656 -4.94 -22.56 33.29
C ASP A 656 -6.43 -22.74 33.66
N VAL A 657 -7.04 -21.74 34.30
CA VAL A 657 -8.43 -21.79 34.78
C VAL A 657 -9.25 -20.64 34.16
N ALA A 658 -10.38 -20.96 33.56
CA ALA A 658 -11.28 -19.97 32.97
C ALA A 658 -12.04 -19.21 34.09
N ILE A 659 -12.05 -17.89 34.00
CA ILE A 659 -12.87 -16.97 34.82
C ILE A 659 -13.78 -16.14 33.91
N CYS A 660 -14.85 -15.56 34.46
CA CYS A 660 -15.72 -14.66 33.71
C CYS A 660 -15.44 -13.19 34.10
N VAL A 661 -15.10 -12.35 33.12
CA VAL A 661 -14.92 -10.91 33.29
C VAL A 661 -16.03 -10.17 32.55
N ILE A 662 -16.81 -9.40 33.31
CA ILE A 662 -17.95 -8.62 32.85
C ILE A 662 -17.59 -7.13 32.92
N LYS A 663 -17.40 -6.46 31.80
CA LYS A 663 -17.25 -5.00 31.73
C LYS A 663 -18.63 -4.38 31.60
N ILE A 664 -18.96 -3.47 32.49
CA ILE A 664 -20.26 -2.83 32.60
C ILE A 664 -20.09 -1.34 32.34
N LEU A 665 -20.81 -0.81 31.36
CA LEU A 665 -20.83 0.63 31.05
C LEU A 665 -21.94 1.31 31.84
N LYS A 666 -21.76 2.59 32.16
CA LYS A 666 -22.79 3.45 32.73
C LYS A 666 -24.05 3.43 31.86
N SER A 667 -25.19 3.26 32.50
CA SER A 667 -26.50 3.36 31.83
C SER A 667 -26.91 4.81 31.55
N GLY A 668 -27.55 5.05 30.40
CA GLY A 668 -28.16 6.34 30.08
C GLY A 668 -29.43 6.67 30.83
N LYS A 669 -29.92 5.77 31.72
CA LYS A 669 -31.13 5.93 32.50
C LYS A 669 -31.06 5.07 33.76
N PRO A 670 -31.87 5.40 34.82
CA PRO A 670 -31.94 4.60 36.05
C PRO A 670 -32.29 3.15 35.79
N VAL A 671 -31.62 2.22 36.51
CA VAL A 671 -31.80 0.77 36.43
C VAL A 671 -32.29 0.25 37.79
N PHE A 672 -33.47 -0.35 37.77
CA PHE A 672 -34.06 -0.99 38.93
C PHE A 672 -33.87 -2.49 38.86
N ILE A 673 -33.70 -3.12 40.01
CA ILE A 673 -33.67 -4.59 40.13
C ILE A 673 -34.94 -5.07 40.80
N THR A 674 -35.61 -6.05 40.21
CA THR A 674 -36.84 -6.64 40.76
C THR A 674 -36.55 -7.99 41.39
N PHE A 675 -36.86 -8.16 42.68
CA PHE A 675 -36.74 -9.40 43.42
C PHE A 675 -37.96 -9.63 44.33
N GLU A 676 -38.59 -10.78 44.21
CA GLU A 676 -39.77 -11.17 45.01
C GLU A 676 -40.88 -10.10 45.05
N GLY A 677 -41.08 -9.42 43.92
CA GLY A 677 -42.12 -8.36 43.78
C GLY A 677 -41.71 -6.99 44.36
N SER A 678 -40.49 -6.83 44.87
CA SER A 678 -39.97 -5.57 45.35
C SER A 678 -38.96 -5.00 44.39
N GLU A 679 -39.03 -3.68 44.11
CA GLU A 679 -38.04 -2.97 43.31
C GLU A 679 -37.00 -2.34 44.22
N GLY A 680 -35.72 -2.49 43.84
CA GLY A 680 -34.58 -1.85 44.52
C GLY A 680 -33.74 -1.03 43.55
N PHE A 681 -33.23 0.11 44.03
CA PHE A 681 -32.29 0.96 43.30
C PHE A 681 -30.94 0.93 44.04
N TYR A 682 -29.91 0.47 43.37
CA TYR A 682 -28.56 0.30 43.94
C TYR A 682 -27.54 1.13 43.18
N VAL A 683 -26.57 1.69 43.92
CA VAL A 683 -25.42 2.44 43.38
C VAL A 683 -24.13 1.93 44.04
N ARG A 684 -22.99 2.15 43.38
CA ARG A 684 -21.67 1.87 43.99
C ARG A 684 -21.30 2.97 44.99
N ASN A 685 -20.82 2.57 46.14
CA ASN A 685 -20.22 3.44 47.14
C ASN A 685 -19.01 2.70 47.72
N GLY A 686 -17.81 3.08 47.28
CA GLY A 686 -16.61 2.32 47.56
C GLY A 686 -16.73 0.89 46.99
N ASN A 687 -16.42 -0.13 47.79
CA ASN A 687 -16.51 -1.54 47.38
C ASN A 687 -17.92 -2.15 47.60
N ALA A 688 -18.96 -1.37 47.97
CA ALA A 688 -20.28 -1.90 48.27
C ALA A 688 -21.36 -1.43 47.25
N SER A 689 -22.32 -2.34 46.96
CA SER A 689 -23.56 -2.02 46.26
C SER A 689 -24.62 -1.61 47.27
N VAL A 690 -24.87 -0.31 47.40
CA VAL A 690 -25.70 0.31 48.46
C VAL A 690 -27.11 0.65 47.93
N PRO A 691 -28.18 0.20 48.60
CA PRO A 691 -29.53 0.62 48.23
C PRO A 691 -29.76 2.09 48.56
N LYS A 692 -30.58 2.77 47.73
CA LYS A 692 -31.05 4.12 47.94
C LYS A 692 -32.54 4.10 48.28
N ASN A 693 -32.95 4.85 49.30
CA ASN A 693 -34.37 5.11 49.56
C ASN A 693 -34.93 6.08 48.49
N ARG A 694 -36.26 6.24 48.45
CA ARG A 694 -36.91 7.07 47.41
C ARG A 694 -36.42 8.51 47.34
N GLN A 695 -36.11 9.13 48.48
CA GLN A 695 -35.62 10.50 48.54
C GLN A 695 -34.20 10.59 47.99
N GLU A 696 -33.31 9.76 48.50
CA GLU A 696 -31.91 9.64 48.04
C GLU A 696 -31.82 9.28 46.56
N GLN A 697 -32.71 8.42 46.07
CA GLN A 697 -32.80 8.06 44.66
C GLN A 697 -33.16 9.27 43.79
N SER A 698 -34.20 10.04 44.16
CA SER A 698 -34.63 11.23 43.41
C SER A 698 -33.53 12.28 43.32
N GLU A 699 -32.77 12.47 44.40
CA GLU A 699 -31.63 13.39 44.42
C GLU A 699 -30.50 12.87 43.53
N TYR A 700 -30.19 11.57 43.58
CA TYR A 700 -29.16 10.92 42.79
C TYR A 700 -29.48 10.98 41.29
N GLU A 701 -30.73 10.67 40.91
CA GLU A 701 -31.17 10.73 39.53
C GLU A 701 -30.99 12.09 38.88
N LYS A 702 -31.33 13.16 39.62
CA LYS A 702 -31.18 14.55 39.18
C LYS A 702 -29.71 14.94 38.96
N LEU A 703 -28.82 14.42 39.80
CA LEU A 703 -27.38 14.71 39.70
C LEU A 703 -26.68 13.89 38.60
N HIS A 704 -27.19 12.70 38.32
CA HIS A 704 -26.48 11.72 37.52
C HIS A 704 -26.98 11.62 36.05
N TRP A 705 -28.28 11.92 35.83
CA TRP A 705 -28.91 11.89 34.49
C TRP A 705 -29.73 13.18 34.19
N GLY A 706 -29.84 14.11 35.13
CA GLY A 706 -30.65 15.31 35.05
C GLY A 706 -30.04 16.49 34.26
#